data_b5039cc75e4d30ad3f93a73f5d999e5f
#
_entry.id   b5039cc75e4d30ad3f93a73f5d999e5f
#
_cell.length_a   1.000
_cell.length_b   1.000
_cell.length_c   1.000
_cell.angle_alpha   90.00
_cell.angle_beta   90.00
_cell.angle_gamma   90.00
#
_symmetry.space_group_name_H-M   'P 1'
#
loop_
_entity.id
_entity.type
_entity.pdbx_description
1 polymer ?
#
loop_
_entity_poly.entity_id
_entity_poly.type
_entity_poly.pdbx_seq_one_letter_code
_entity_poly.pdbx_strand_id
1 'polypeptide(L)'
;MQEDVLIKKYFYNLNYIVLCEMYLNEYLKPDAIEEKDLKKYNPGHLGTSLSLNFIQANLNYFLNKNKLTSKTVIGTGHAGVSLISNLWLNGILKDYYPKYSLDKNGLNNLIKDFGETIRSEINPEYPETIYDGGELGYSLGVAYGYAINTEEDIIPCIIGDGEAETGTLCSAWQLNKMLDTKSKVLPIINLNELKMGANSFLSRFSNEELINYYSLMGYDVSIVDAKKEDDLLKTINLMQETFNKTLSSKYPLIIFRSKKGFTLPNINDLKLEGNTKVHKNPLQGYTMQDKLDIVKKFLKFYEEELFDNADNLNIDNFKFKTESAFSNKQTMKNISIKENRTLDNIEMLEDYLCDYTKENNFMIFSPDELFSNKFGKLSSNAIEILNENLLQALYQGYIQAGNNALFISYEGFMPIITSMLTQYYKYLMQKQVLLHNENTCSLNYLLTSTCFENTYSHQNPEFVNALLQRYDFFYNVLYPKDGANLIKCVEQSINSKNLINVVVSSKRHLMKYQTYDTANIEIENFVDCDNPDIILCATGDYMLDQIVKVNKILNEDGIQAKIVYVTNPKILDVESKKALSDTDFYKYFNDGVSVIYLFNGYSHIIKSLLYERNIDCEILGYEDQISVKGNLNSNLASNNLAVEDILEVSKKHLKRNNTRVLRKWRKWIIMSFGKNIINLLKEK
;
A
#
# COMPACT_ATOMS: atom_id res chain seq x y z
N MET A 1 -15.41 -42.04 -6.98
CA MET A 1 -15.60 -41.19 -8.15
C MET A 1 -14.22 -40.97 -8.75
N GLN A 2 -14.06 -40.96 -10.09
CA GLN A 2 -12.76 -40.62 -10.70
C GLN A 2 -12.39 -39.18 -10.39
N GLU A 3 -11.09 -38.89 -10.23
CA GLU A 3 -10.59 -37.56 -9.81
C GLU A 3 -11.07 -36.45 -10.76
N ASP A 4 -10.99 -36.65 -12.03
CA ASP A 4 -11.40 -35.70 -13.06
C ASP A 4 -12.90 -35.36 -13.00
N VAL A 5 -13.76 -36.35 -12.72
CA VAL A 5 -15.21 -36.15 -12.56
C VAL A 5 -15.49 -35.32 -11.29
N LEU A 6 -14.73 -35.55 -10.20
CA LEU A 6 -14.87 -34.80 -8.97
C LEU A 6 -14.47 -33.33 -9.16
N ILE A 7 -13.34 -33.09 -9.83
CA ILE A 7 -12.86 -31.74 -10.15
C ILE A 7 -13.83 -31.03 -11.09
N LYS A 8 -14.38 -31.74 -12.11
CA LYS A 8 -15.41 -31.18 -12.99
C LYS A 8 -16.63 -30.72 -12.19
N LYS A 9 -17.12 -31.54 -11.27
CA LYS A 9 -18.28 -31.21 -10.42
C LYS A 9 -18.00 -29.95 -9.61
N TYR A 10 -16.83 -29.84 -8.98
CA TYR A 10 -16.43 -28.65 -8.21
C TYR A 10 -16.35 -27.40 -9.11
N PHE A 11 -15.73 -27.50 -10.27
CA PHE A 11 -15.63 -26.42 -11.26
C PHE A 11 -17.02 -25.94 -11.73
N TYR A 12 -17.93 -26.87 -12.00
CA TYR A 12 -19.30 -26.55 -12.44
C TYR A 12 -20.08 -25.86 -11.32
N ASN A 13 -19.95 -26.32 -10.08
CA ASN A 13 -20.54 -25.68 -8.92
C ASN A 13 -19.99 -24.26 -8.70
N LEU A 14 -18.69 -24.02 -8.88
CA LEU A 14 -18.12 -22.66 -8.85
C LEU A 14 -18.76 -21.75 -9.91
N ASN A 15 -18.88 -22.22 -11.14
CA ASN A 15 -19.48 -21.44 -12.22
C ASN A 15 -20.97 -21.16 -11.92
N TYR A 16 -21.68 -22.13 -11.36
CA TYR A 16 -23.07 -21.96 -10.96
C TYR A 16 -23.21 -20.86 -9.87
N ILE A 17 -22.38 -20.92 -8.84
CA ILE A 17 -22.38 -19.93 -7.73
C ILE A 17 -22.05 -18.53 -8.28
N VAL A 18 -20.99 -18.40 -9.10
CA VAL A 18 -20.62 -17.13 -9.76
C VAL A 18 -21.80 -16.54 -10.53
N LEU A 19 -22.55 -17.37 -11.28
CA LEU A 19 -23.72 -16.91 -12.02
C LEU A 19 -24.85 -16.48 -11.08
N CYS A 20 -25.08 -17.19 -9.97
CA CYS A 20 -26.05 -16.80 -8.96
C CYS A 20 -25.67 -15.46 -8.32
N GLU A 21 -24.41 -15.29 -7.89
CA GLU A 21 -23.92 -14.03 -7.29
C GLU A 21 -24.03 -12.84 -8.26
N MET A 22 -23.82 -13.06 -9.55
CA MET A 22 -23.90 -12.00 -10.56
C MET A 22 -25.33 -11.65 -10.96
N TYR A 23 -26.24 -12.63 -11.01
CA TYR A 23 -27.53 -12.43 -11.67
C TYR A 23 -28.75 -12.62 -10.78
N LEU A 24 -28.65 -13.33 -9.65
CA LEU A 24 -29.80 -13.67 -8.82
C LEU A 24 -29.77 -12.96 -7.45
N ASN A 25 -30.97 -12.78 -6.86
CA ASN A 25 -31.12 -12.29 -5.50
C ASN A 25 -31.00 -13.41 -4.43
N GLU A 26 -31.19 -14.67 -4.83
CA GLU A 26 -31.05 -15.87 -4.00
C GLU A 26 -30.71 -17.10 -4.83
N TYR A 27 -30.27 -18.18 -4.17
CA TYR A 27 -30.04 -19.47 -4.83
C TYR A 27 -31.36 -20.13 -5.24
N LEU A 28 -31.57 -20.33 -6.53
CA LEU A 28 -32.72 -21.01 -7.11
C LEU A 28 -32.25 -22.00 -8.19
N LYS A 29 -32.98 -23.11 -8.33
CA LYS A 29 -32.82 -23.99 -9.49
C LYS A 29 -33.32 -23.30 -10.77
N PRO A 30 -32.72 -23.58 -11.94
CA PRO A 30 -33.02 -22.86 -13.18
C PRO A 30 -34.51 -22.78 -13.53
N ASP A 31 -35.24 -23.85 -13.33
CA ASP A 31 -36.68 -23.93 -13.66
C ASP A 31 -37.58 -23.11 -12.73
N ALA A 32 -37.10 -22.78 -11.51
CA ALA A 32 -37.84 -22.03 -10.51
C ALA A 32 -37.62 -20.49 -10.59
N ILE A 33 -36.71 -20.01 -11.44
CA ILE A 33 -36.36 -18.59 -11.53
C ILE A 33 -37.43 -17.80 -12.27
N GLU A 34 -37.84 -16.66 -11.73
CA GLU A 34 -38.73 -15.68 -12.34
C GLU A 34 -38.03 -14.35 -12.54
N GLU A 35 -38.59 -13.39 -13.31
CA GLU A 35 -37.99 -12.07 -13.51
C GLU A 35 -37.69 -11.30 -12.22
N LYS A 36 -38.53 -11.46 -11.20
CA LYS A 36 -38.36 -10.80 -9.87
C LYS A 36 -37.11 -11.26 -9.12
N ASP A 37 -36.57 -12.43 -9.47
CA ASP A 37 -35.43 -13.06 -8.82
C ASP A 37 -34.11 -12.56 -9.40
N LEU A 38 -34.15 -11.83 -10.54
CA LEU A 38 -32.99 -11.26 -11.18
C LEU A 38 -32.52 -9.98 -10.49
N LYS A 39 -31.20 -9.84 -10.30
CA LYS A 39 -30.60 -8.60 -9.85
C LYS A 39 -30.79 -7.47 -10.87
N LYS A 40 -31.16 -6.29 -10.41
CA LYS A 40 -31.25 -5.08 -11.24
C LYS A 40 -29.88 -4.60 -11.72
N TYR A 41 -28.87 -4.72 -10.86
CA TYR A 41 -27.48 -4.44 -11.15
C TYR A 41 -26.67 -5.74 -11.06
N ASN A 42 -25.83 -6.00 -12.05
CA ASN A 42 -25.02 -7.22 -12.12
C ASN A 42 -23.56 -6.89 -11.72
N PRO A 43 -23.13 -7.21 -10.48
CA PRO A 43 -21.78 -6.99 -10.02
C PRO A 43 -20.79 -8.01 -10.60
N GLY A 44 -19.50 -7.69 -10.60
CA GLY A 44 -18.45 -8.60 -10.99
C GLY A 44 -18.16 -8.67 -12.50
N HIS A 45 -17.21 -9.53 -12.86
CA HIS A 45 -16.71 -9.70 -14.22
C HIS A 45 -16.71 -11.19 -14.61
N LEU A 46 -17.54 -11.56 -15.57
CA LEU A 46 -17.74 -12.99 -15.92
C LEU A 46 -16.57 -13.59 -16.70
N GLY A 47 -16.01 -12.82 -17.65
CA GLY A 47 -15.15 -13.36 -18.69
C GLY A 47 -13.87 -14.04 -18.22
N THR A 48 -13.22 -13.54 -17.17
CA THR A 48 -12.03 -14.14 -16.59
C THR A 48 -12.35 -15.10 -15.44
N SER A 49 -13.53 -14.96 -14.81
CA SER A 49 -13.91 -15.76 -13.65
C SER A 49 -14.03 -17.25 -13.97
N LEU A 50 -14.53 -17.60 -15.16
CA LEU A 50 -14.72 -18.99 -15.53
C LEU A 50 -13.40 -19.77 -15.73
N SER A 51 -12.41 -19.15 -16.37
CA SER A 51 -11.07 -19.76 -16.49
C SER A 51 -10.34 -19.76 -15.14
N LEU A 52 -10.54 -18.74 -14.31
CA LEU A 52 -10.00 -18.71 -12.95
C LEU A 52 -10.62 -19.82 -12.09
N ASN A 53 -11.93 -20.04 -12.17
CA ASN A 53 -12.61 -21.15 -11.49
C ASN A 53 -12.04 -22.51 -11.87
N PHE A 54 -11.68 -22.71 -13.16
CA PHE A 54 -11.02 -23.93 -13.61
C PHE A 54 -9.64 -24.10 -12.95
N ILE A 55 -8.84 -23.03 -12.94
CA ILE A 55 -7.52 -23.04 -12.29
C ILE A 55 -7.68 -23.33 -10.79
N GLN A 56 -8.58 -22.64 -10.09
CA GLN A 56 -8.81 -22.81 -8.65
C GLN A 56 -9.31 -24.22 -8.29
N ALA A 57 -10.24 -24.79 -9.05
CA ALA A 57 -10.74 -26.14 -8.81
C ALA A 57 -9.61 -27.18 -8.90
N ASN A 58 -8.77 -27.08 -9.91
CA ASN A 58 -7.64 -27.97 -10.09
C ASN A 58 -6.54 -27.74 -9.03
N LEU A 59 -6.26 -26.49 -8.70
CA LEU A 59 -5.27 -26.11 -7.67
C LEU A 59 -5.68 -26.58 -6.28
N ASN A 60 -6.94 -26.35 -5.88
CA ASN A 60 -7.43 -26.75 -4.56
C ASN A 60 -7.35 -28.28 -4.40
N TYR A 61 -7.73 -29.04 -5.43
CA TYR A 61 -7.60 -30.50 -5.42
C TYR A 61 -6.14 -30.94 -5.29
N PHE A 62 -5.24 -30.34 -6.07
CA PHE A 62 -3.81 -30.62 -6.03
C PHE A 62 -3.21 -30.34 -4.64
N LEU A 63 -3.52 -29.19 -4.05
CA LEU A 63 -3.04 -28.79 -2.70
C LEU A 63 -3.53 -29.77 -1.64
N ASN A 64 -4.81 -30.10 -1.66
CA ASN A 64 -5.41 -31.05 -0.71
C ASN A 64 -4.79 -32.46 -0.86
N LYS A 65 -4.72 -32.97 -2.07
CA LYS A 65 -4.18 -34.32 -2.37
C LYS A 65 -2.74 -34.48 -1.88
N ASN A 66 -1.91 -33.44 -2.03
CA ASN A 66 -0.51 -33.44 -1.63
C ASN A 66 -0.28 -32.91 -0.21
N LYS A 67 -1.34 -32.49 0.51
CA LYS A 67 -1.30 -31.93 1.87
C LYS A 67 -0.38 -30.71 1.99
N LEU A 68 -0.35 -29.88 0.95
CA LEU A 68 0.46 -28.66 0.90
C LEU A 68 -0.24 -27.50 1.59
N THR A 69 0.51 -26.73 2.36
CA THR A 69 0.09 -25.42 2.85
C THR A 69 0.32 -24.35 1.77
N SER A 70 -0.58 -23.39 1.67
CA SER A 70 -0.54 -22.47 0.53
C SER A 70 -1.23 -21.16 0.81
N LYS A 71 -0.67 -20.07 0.28
CA LYS A 71 -1.29 -18.75 0.19
C LYS A 71 -1.30 -18.32 -1.28
N THR A 72 -2.47 -18.16 -1.86
CA THR A 72 -2.61 -17.81 -3.28
C THR A 72 -2.66 -16.30 -3.49
N VAL A 73 -1.86 -15.78 -4.42
CA VAL A 73 -1.90 -14.39 -4.90
C VAL A 73 -2.64 -14.35 -6.23
N ILE A 74 -3.65 -13.49 -6.37
CA ILE A 74 -4.42 -13.34 -7.61
C ILE A 74 -4.26 -11.92 -8.13
N GLY A 75 -3.59 -11.76 -9.27
CA GLY A 75 -3.31 -10.48 -9.90
C GLY A 75 -4.51 -9.89 -10.67
N THR A 76 -5.46 -10.72 -11.06
CA THR A 76 -6.68 -10.27 -11.76
C THR A 76 -7.75 -9.80 -10.77
N GLY A 77 -7.56 -8.62 -10.17
CA GLY A 77 -8.43 -8.10 -9.10
C GLY A 77 -9.92 -8.03 -9.43
N HIS A 78 -10.29 -7.80 -10.69
CA HIS A 78 -11.68 -7.79 -11.12
C HIS A 78 -12.36 -9.19 -11.13
N ALA A 79 -11.62 -10.26 -10.86
CA ALA A 79 -12.18 -11.61 -10.73
C ALA A 79 -12.64 -11.96 -9.29
N GLY A 80 -12.97 -10.97 -8.48
CA GLY A 80 -13.37 -11.16 -7.09
C GLY A 80 -14.54 -12.12 -6.91
N VAL A 81 -15.51 -12.14 -7.83
CA VAL A 81 -16.62 -13.09 -7.77
C VAL A 81 -16.15 -14.56 -7.81
N SER A 82 -15.11 -14.86 -8.60
CA SER A 82 -14.51 -16.19 -8.65
C SER A 82 -13.82 -16.56 -7.34
N LEU A 83 -13.07 -15.63 -6.74
CA LEU A 83 -12.37 -15.88 -5.50
C LEU A 83 -13.33 -16.09 -4.33
N ILE A 84 -14.33 -15.22 -4.16
CA ILE A 84 -15.26 -15.32 -3.04
C ILE A 84 -16.12 -16.59 -3.11
N SER A 85 -16.59 -16.96 -4.32
CA SER A 85 -17.29 -18.22 -4.56
C SER A 85 -16.43 -19.42 -4.16
N ASN A 86 -15.13 -19.39 -4.51
CA ASN A 86 -14.19 -20.45 -4.16
C ASN A 86 -13.93 -20.52 -2.65
N LEU A 87 -13.76 -19.38 -1.99
CA LEU A 87 -13.58 -19.31 -0.52
C LEU A 87 -14.83 -19.80 0.24
N TRP A 88 -16.01 -19.58 -0.34
CA TRP A 88 -17.25 -20.16 0.23
C TRP A 88 -17.29 -21.67 -0.01
N LEU A 89 -17.10 -22.12 -1.25
CA LEU A 89 -17.27 -23.54 -1.62
C LEU A 89 -16.22 -24.46 -0.96
N ASN A 90 -14.97 -23.96 -0.73
CA ASN A 90 -13.95 -24.73 -0.01
C ASN A 90 -14.05 -24.62 1.53
N GLY A 91 -14.97 -23.79 2.03
CA GLY A 91 -15.29 -23.67 3.45
C GLY A 91 -14.41 -22.70 4.24
N ILE A 92 -13.49 -21.99 3.59
CA ILE A 92 -12.65 -20.98 4.28
C ILE A 92 -13.50 -19.79 4.72
N LEU A 93 -14.43 -19.31 3.85
CA LEU A 93 -15.18 -18.08 4.10
C LEU A 93 -15.99 -18.12 5.42
N LYS A 94 -16.59 -19.26 5.76
CA LYS A 94 -17.38 -19.42 6.98
C LYS A 94 -16.57 -19.29 8.27
N ASP A 95 -15.27 -19.62 8.21
CA ASP A 95 -14.38 -19.58 9.38
C ASP A 95 -14.10 -18.12 9.80
N TYR A 96 -14.16 -17.18 8.84
CA TYR A 96 -14.05 -15.74 9.07
C TYR A 96 -15.41 -15.05 9.25
N TYR A 97 -16.41 -15.49 8.47
CA TYR A 97 -17.74 -14.90 8.45
C TYR A 97 -18.81 -15.99 8.64
N PRO A 98 -19.20 -16.33 9.88
CA PRO A 98 -20.14 -17.43 10.17
C PRO A 98 -21.49 -17.32 9.47
N LYS A 99 -21.92 -16.11 9.06
CA LYS A 99 -23.16 -15.90 8.30
C LYS A 99 -23.16 -16.56 6.91
N TYR A 100 -21.95 -16.89 6.37
CA TYR A 100 -21.79 -17.61 5.11
C TYR A 100 -21.52 -19.10 5.34
N SER A 101 -22.38 -19.72 6.15
CA SER A 101 -22.35 -21.16 6.43
C SER A 101 -22.40 -21.99 5.15
N LEU A 102 -21.87 -23.24 5.21
CA LEU A 102 -21.85 -24.17 4.07
C LEU A 102 -23.20 -24.89 3.90
N ASP A 103 -24.26 -24.10 3.77
CA ASP A 103 -25.61 -24.53 3.53
C ASP A 103 -26.34 -23.52 2.62
N LYS A 104 -27.59 -23.83 2.29
CA LYS A 104 -28.42 -22.96 1.43
C LYS A 104 -28.60 -21.54 1.99
N ASN A 105 -28.68 -21.40 3.33
CA ASN A 105 -28.86 -20.09 3.96
C ASN A 105 -27.58 -19.25 3.82
N GLY A 106 -26.42 -19.86 4.07
CA GLY A 106 -25.14 -19.18 3.90
C GLY A 106 -24.87 -18.78 2.46
N LEU A 107 -25.25 -19.62 1.47
CA LEU A 107 -25.17 -19.27 0.06
C LEU A 107 -26.11 -18.10 -0.30
N ASN A 108 -27.34 -18.10 0.21
CA ASN A 108 -28.28 -17.00 0.00
C ASN A 108 -27.76 -15.68 0.58
N ASN A 109 -27.14 -15.72 1.77
CA ASN A 109 -26.51 -14.54 2.35
C ASN A 109 -25.37 -14.03 1.44
N LEU A 110 -24.53 -14.91 0.94
CA LEU A 110 -23.43 -14.54 0.03
C LEU A 110 -23.95 -13.91 -1.28
N ILE A 111 -24.91 -14.56 -1.94
CA ILE A 111 -25.54 -14.06 -3.17
C ILE A 111 -26.14 -12.67 -2.97
N LYS A 112 -26.86 -12.47 -1.86
CA LYS A 112 -27.48 -11.20 -1.51
C LYS A 112 -26.46 -10.09 -1.27
N ASP A 113 -25.40 -10.42 -0.52
CA ASP A 113 -24.41 -9.45 -0.07
C ASP A 113 -23.40 -9.08 -1.17
N PHE A 114 -23.18 -9.97 -2.16
CA PHE A 114 -22.25 -9.72 -3.24
C PHE A 114 -22.70 -8.57 -4.15
N GLY A 115 -21.88 -7.53 -4.23
CA GLY A 115 -22.15 -6.29 -4.96
C GLY A 115 -22.96 -5.25 -4.17
N GLU A 116 -23.43 -5.59 -2.96
CA GLU A 116 -24.13 -4.69 -2.03
C GLU A 116 -23.22 -4.35 -0.82
N THR A 117 -22.91 -5.33 0.00
CA THR A 117 -22.05 -5.19 1.17
C THR A 117 -20.66 -5.77 0.96
N ILE A 118 -20.51 -6.77 0.08
CA ILE A 118 -19.23 -7.31 -0.38
C ILE A 118 -18.89 -6.67 -1.72
N ARG A 119 -17.70 -6.06 -1.81
CA ARG A 119 -17.22 -5.48 -3.08
C ARG A 119 -16.89 -6.58 -4.10
N SER A 120 -17.10 -6.28 -5.38
CA SER A 120 -16.91 -7.26 -6.47
C SER A 120 -15.45 -7.43 -6.92
N GLU A 121 -14.54 -6.63 -6.41
CA GLU A 121 -13.10 -6.72 -6.70
C GLU A 121 -12.36 -7.29 -5.51
N ILE A 122 -11.26 -8.02 -5.78
CA ILE A 122 -10.43 -8.63 -4.73
C ILE A 122 -9.89 -7.52 -3.80
N ASN A 123 -10.10 -7.70 -2.52
CA ASN A 123 -9.72 -6.74 -1.48
C ASN A 123 -9.63 -7.47 -0.12
N PRO A 124 -9.23 -6.81 0.98
CA PRO A 124 -9.10 -7.43 2.30
C PRO A 124 -10.38 -8.00 2.93
N GLU A 125 -11.56 -7.74 2.36
CA GLU A 125 -12.81 -8.39 2.82
C GLU A 125 -12.79 -9.90 2.50
N TYR A 126 -11.99 -10.29 1.52
CA TYR A 126 -11.80 -11.67 1.15
C TYR A 126 -10.71 -12.28 2.03
N PRO A 127 -11.06 -13.27 2.89
CA PRO A 127 -10.08 -13.91 3.76
C PRO A 127 -8.88 -14.40 2.99
N GLU A 128 -7.74 -14.44 3.65
CA GLU A 128 -6.48 -14.93 3.08
C GLU A 128 -5.90 -14.08 1.94
N THR A 129 -6.50 -12.92 1.64
CA THR A 129 -6.00 -12.02 0.59
C THR A 129 -4.87 -11.15 1.14
N ILE A 130 -3.71 -11.20 0.48
CA ILE A 130 -2.52 -10.40 0.80
C ILE A 130 -2.24 -9.31 -0.24
N TYR A 131 -3.01 -9.29 -1.32
CA TYR A 131 -2.84 -8.37 -2.44
C TYR A 131 -4.19 -7.83 -2.91
N ASP A 132 -4.28 -6.52 -3.03
CA ASP A 132 -5.41 -5.83 -3.66
C ASP A 132 -5.10 -5.68 -5.15
N GLY A 133 -5.85 -6.37 -5.99
CA GLY A 133 -5.65 -6.41 -7.44
C GLY A 133 -6.17 -5.19 -8.21
N GLY A 134 -6.39 -4.06 -7.57
CA GLY A 134 -6.88 -2.83 -8.21
C GLY A 134 -5.89 -2.25 -9.22
N GLU A 135 -4.60 -2.23 -8.89
CA GLU A 135 -3.52 -1.91 -9.83
C GLU A 135 -2.84 -3.19 -10.31
N LEU A 136 -2.66 -3.32 -11.62
CA LEU A 136 -2.10 -4.52 -12.22
C LEU A 136 -0.57 -4.46 -12.27
N GLY A 137 0.07 -5.65 -12.19
CA GLY A 137 1.48 -5.83 -12.46
C GLY A 137 2.37 -6.08 -11.25
N TYR A 138 1.82 -6.14 -10.06
CA TYR A 138 2.59 -6.30 -8.84
C TYR A 138 2.47 -7.69 -8.20
N SER A 139 1.51 -8.50 -8.64
CA SER A 139 1.17 -9.78 -8.02
C SER A 139 2.35 -10.73 -7.88
N LEU A 140 3.17 -10.88 -8.93
CA LEU A 140 4.33 -11.77 -8.90
C LEU A 140 5.42 -11.26 -7.94
N GLY A 141 5.65 -9.95 -7.88
CA GLY A 141 6.57 -9.35 -6.92
C GLY A 141 6.10 -9.58 -5.48
N VAL A 142 4.80 -9.40 -5.21
CA VAL A 142 4.19 -9.68 -3.89
C VAL A 142 4.31 -11.17 -3.54
N ALA A 143 4.07 -12.07 -4.48
CA ALA A 143 4.20 -13.52 -4.26
C ALA A 143 5.64 -13.92 -3.91
N TYR A 144 6.64 -13.40 -4.63
CA TYR A 144 8.04 -13.63 -4.30
C TYR A 144 8.42 -13.03 -2.94
N GLY A 145 7.99 -11.80 -2.66
CA GLY A 145 8.24 -11.15 -1.37
C GLY A 145 7.67 -11.94 -0.20
N TYR A 146 6.45 -12.45 -0.34
CA TYR A 146 5.82 -13.33 0.65
C TYR A 146 6.60 -14.63 0.84
N ALA A 147 7.08 -15.21 -0.25
CA ALA A 147 7.81 -16.49 -0.26
C ALA A 147 9.22 -16.43 0.33
N ILE A 148 9.83 -15.25 0.49
CA ILE A 148 11.19 -15.12 1.04
C ILE A 148 11.29 -15.76 2.43
N ASN A 149 10.31 -15.49 3.29
CA ASN A 149 10.32 -15.97 4.66
C ASN A 149 8.92 -16.25 5.21
N THR A 150 8.30 -17.31 4.74
CA THR A 150 7.03 -17.85 5.22
C THR A 150 7.13 -19.35 5.46
N GLU A 151 6.18 -19.94 6.18
CA GLU A 151 6.12 -21.39 6.45
C GLU A 151 5.24 -22.14 5.42
N GLU A 152 4.65 -21.45 4.46
CA GLU A 152 3.88 -22.09 3.39
C GLU A 152 4.77 -22.94 2.50
N ASP A 153 4.26 -24.09 2.01
CA ASP A 153 5.01 -24.95 1.08
C ASP A 153 5.11 -24.32 -0.31
N ILE A 154 4.00 -23.71 -0.76
CA ILE A 154 3.88 -23.17 -2.11
C ILE A 154 3.04 -21.91 -2.15
N ILE A 155 3.47 -20.94 -2.96
CA ILE A 155 2.79 -19.66 -3.20
C ILE A 155 2.36 -19.59 -4.66
N PRO A 156 1.15 -20.03 -5.01
CA PRO A 156 0.60 -19.84 -6.34
C PRO A 156 0.35 -18.35 -6.60
N CYS A 157 0.77 -17.87 -7.79
CA CYS A 157 0.49 -16.52 -8.26
C CYS A 157 -0.25 -16.58 -9.58
N ILE A 158 -1.57 -16.31 -9.56
CA ILE A 158 -2.41 -16.37 -10.76
C ILE A 158 -2.40 -15.00 -11.43
N ILE A 159 -1.81 -14.95 -12.62
CA ILE A 159 -1.51 -13.73 -13.38
C ILE A 159 -2.43 -13.66 -14.60
N GLY A 160 -3.13 -12.55 -14.80
CA GLY A 160 -3.86 -12.30 -16.04
C GLY A 160 -2.93 -11.98 -17.20
N ASP A 161 -3.30 -12.39 -18.40
CA ASP A 161 -2.52 -12.09 -19.62
C ASP A 161 -2.44 -10.59 -19.94
N GLY A 162 -3.43 -9.80 -19.55
CA GLY A 162 -3.37 -8.34 -19.60
C GLY A 162 -2.40 -7.74 -18.57
N GLU A 163 -2.36 -8.30 -17.37
CA GLU A 163 -1.40 -7.92 -16.33
C GLU A 163 0.05 -8.22 -16.75
N ALA A 164 0.25 -9.30 -17.49
CA ALA A 164 1.56 -9.72 -17.97
C ALA A 164 2.25 -8.68 -18.89
N GLU A 165 1.50 -7.68 -19.41
CA GLU A 165 2.04 -6.60 -20.24
C GLU A 165 2.63 -5.43 -19.43
N THR A 166 2.41 -5.38 -18.11
CA THR A 166 2.85 -4.26 -17.27
C THR A 166 4.36 -4.28 -17.06
N GLY A 167 4.98 -3.10 -16.98
CA GLY A 167 6.44 -3.00 -16.85
C GLY A 167 6.99 -3.70 -15.61
N THR A 168 6.30 -3.57 -14.48
CA THR A 168 6.73 -4.21 -13.22
C THR A 168 6.65 -5.73 -13.32
N LEU A 169 5.58 -6.29 -13.88
CA LEU A 169 5.49 -7.74 -14.05
C LEU A 169 6.52 -8.27 -15.04
N CYS A 170 6.79 -7.54 -16.13
CA CYS A 170 7.85 -7.93 -17.07
C CYS A 170 9.23 -8.04 -16.40
N SER A 171 9.53 -7.21 -15.40
CA SER A 171 10.77 -7.31 -14.63
C SER A 171 10.71 -8.38 -13.53
N ALA A 172 9.54 -8.69 -13.00
CA ALA A 172 9.35 -9.64 -11.92
C ALA A 172 9.74 -11.09 -12.29
N TRP A 173 9.71 -11.45 -13.56
CA TRP A 173 10.13 -12.78 -14.03
C TRP A 173 11.60 -13.10 -13.75
N GLN A 174 12.43 -12.10 -13.47
CA GLN A 174 13.86 -12.27 -13.16
C GLN A 174 14.09 -12.65 -11.68
N LEU A 175 13.08 -12.52 -10.82
CA LEU A 175 13.21 -12.71 -9.37
C LEU A 175 13.65 -14.13 -8.98
N ASN A 176 13.29 -15.16 -9.78
CA ASN A 176 13.75 -16.51 -9.58
C ASN A 176 15.28 -16.69 -9.66
N LYS A 177 15.97 -15.73 -10.32
CA LYS A 177 17.44 -15.70 -10.41
C LYS A 177 18.10 -14.81 -9.36
N MET A 178 17.34 -13.88 -8.79
CA MET A 178 17.84 -12.86 -7.88
C MET A 178 17.61 -13.22 -6.42
N LEU A 179 16.63 -14.08 -6.13
CA LEU A 179 16.18 -14.36 -4.78
C LEU A 179 16.22 -15.86 -4.46
N ASP A 180 16.69 -16.16 -3.26
CA ASP A 180 16.43 -17.44 -2.62
C ASP A 180 15.17 -17.28 -1.74
N THR A 181 14.14 -18.08 -2.02
CA THR A 181 12.89 -18.08 -1.28
C THR A 181 12.75 -19.34 -0.44
N LYS A 182 12.20 -19.22 0.77
CA LYS A 182 11.91 -20.36 1.63
C LYS A 182 10.80 -21.23 1.05
N SER A 183 9.81 -20.59 0.46
CA SER A 183 8.66 -21.25 -0.18
C SER A 183 8.79 -21.25 -1.69
N LYS A 184 8.20 -22.24 -2.33
CA LYS A 184 8.16 -22.33 -3.79
C LYS A 184 7.14 -21.35 -4.35
N VAL A 185 7.53 -20.46 -5.24
CA VAL A 185 6.60 -19.62 -6.02
C VAL A 185 6.15 -20.37 -7.26
N LEU A 186 4.84 -20.42 -7.51
CA LEU A 186 4.24 -21.04 -8.69
C LEU A 186 3.44 -20.01 -9.48
N PRO A 187 4.04 -19.31 -10.45
CA PRO A 187 3.28 -18.49 -11.37
C PRO A 187 2.36 -19.33 -12.26
N ILE A 188 1.12 -18.86 -12.42
CA ILE A 188 0.11 -19.47 -13.29
C ILE A 188 -0.46 -18.35 -14.17
N ILE A 189 -0.14 -18.35 -15.45
CA ILE A 189 -0.67 -17.37 -16.39
C ILE A 189 -2.05 -17.86 -16.88
N ASN A 190 -3.10 -17.10 -16.56
CA ASN A 190 -4.43 -17.27 -17.11
C ASN A 190 -4.51 -16.55 -18.47
N LEU A 191 -4.06 -17.23 -19.53
CA LEU A 191 -4.00 -16.69 -20.89
C LEU A 191 -5.34 -16.91 -21.59
N ASN A 192 -6.27 -15.96 -21.44
CA ASN A 192 -7.58 -15.99 -22.09
C ASN A 192 -7.65 -15.17 -23.39
N GLU A 193 -6.54 -14.65 -23.85
CA GLU A 193 -6.26 -13.95 -25.10
C GLU A 193 -6.82 -12.52 -25.22
N LEU A 194 -7.75 -12.11 -24.35
CA LEU A 194 -8.41 -10.81 -24.46
C LEU A 194 -8.27 -9.99 -23.17
N LYS A 195 -7.81 -8.77 -23.29
CA LYS A 195 -7.97 -7.71 -22.30
C LYS A 195 -9.43 -7.21 -22.28
N MET A 196 -9.65 -6.00 -21.89
CA MET A 196 -11.00 -5.40 -21.89
C MET A 196 -11.57 -5.30 -23.31
N GLY A 197 -10.83 -4.75 -24.26
CA GLY A 197 -11.29 -4.50 -25.63
C GLY A 197 -10.31 -4.90 -26.73
N ALA A 198 -9.18 -5.52 -26.38
CA ALA A 198 -8.13 -5.88 -27.34
C ALA A 198 -7.46 -7.20 -26.97
N ASN A 199 -6.79 -7.81 -27.94
CA ASN A 199 -5.96 -8.99 -27.71
C ASN A 199 -4.80 -8.64 -26.76
N SER A 200 -4.47 -9.58 -25.88
CA SER A 200 -3.29 -9.46 -25.03
C SER A 200 -2.00 -9.69 -25.84
N PHE A 201 -0.87 -9.16 -25.33
CA PHE A 201 0.42 -9.35 -25.96
C PHE A 201 0.78 -10.85 -26.05
N LEU A 202 0.60 -11.60 -24.97
CA LEU A 202 0.91 -13.03 -24.92
C LEU A 202 0.04 -13.87 -25.87
N SER A 203 -1.16 -13.42 -26.24
CA SER A 203 -2.02 -14.13 -27.18
C SER A 203 -1.44 -14.24 -28.59
N ARG A 204 -0.48 -13.36 -28.92
CA ARG A 204 0.19 -13.31 -30.22
C ARG A 204 1.28 -14.36 -30.39
N PHE A 205 1.70 -14.99 -29.30
CA PHE A 205 2.73 -16.02 -29.29
C PHE A 205 2.12 -17.42 -29.53
N SER A 206 2.82 -18.22 -30.28
CA SER A 206 2.61 -19.67 -30.30
C SER A 206 3.00 -20.31 -28.97
N ASN A 207 2.57 -21.54 -28.72
CA ASN A 207 2.97 -22.25 -27.50
C ASN A 207 4.50 -22.46 -27.42
N GLU A 208 5.16 -22.72 -28.55
CA GLU A 208 6.62 -22.87 -28.61
C GLU A 208 7.34 -21.55 -28.27
N GLU A 209 6.88 -20.44 -28.80
CA GLU A 209 7.44 -19.12 -28.47
C GLU A 209 7.26 -18.78 -26.99
N LEU A 210 6.10 -19.09 -26.39
CA LEU A 210 5.88 -18.90 -24.95
C LEU A 210 6.82 -19.75 -24.09
N ILE A 211 7.01 -21.02 -24.46
CA ILE A 211 7.96 -21.91 -23.78
C ILE A 211 9.37 -21.32 -23.86
N ASN A 212 9.83 -20.96 -25.06
CA ASN A 212 11.16 -20.38 -25.26
C ASN A 212 11.35 -19.07 -24.49
N TYR A 213 10.36 -18.18 -24.52
CA TYR A 213 10.40 -16.88 -23.86
C TYR A 213 10.63 -17.00 -22.34
N TYR A 214 9.84 -17.83 -21.66
CA TYR A 214 9.96 -17.97 -20.21
C TYR A 214 11.10 -18.93 -19.79
N SER A 215 11.46 -19.92 -20.63
CA SER A 215 12.59 -20.80 -20.36
C SER A 215 13.92 -20.04 -20.37
N LEU A 216 14.09 -19.03 -21.22
CA LEU A 216 15.25 -18.13 -21.19
C LEU A 216 15.38 -17.37 -19.84
N MET A 217 14.26 -17.10 -19.19
CA MET A 217 14.24 -16.50 -17.85
C MET A 217 14.45 -17.53 -16.73
N GLY A 218 14.59 -18.83 -17.08
CA GLY A 218 14.91 -19.91 -16.14
C GLY A 218 13.71 -20.65 -15.56
N TYR A 219 12.52 -20.52 -16.13
CA TYR A 219 11.34 -21.26 -15.71
C TYR A 219 11.21 -22.60 -16.44
N ASP A 220 10.71 -23.61 -15.70
CA ASP A 220 10.24 -24.88 -16.27
C ASP A 220 8.80 -24.73 -16.72
N VAL A 221 8.59 -24.41 -18.00
CA VAL A 221 7.31 -24.01 -18.55
C VAL A 221 6.47 -25.21 -18.95
N SER A 222 5.24 -25.25 -18.48
CA SER A 222 4.22 -26.20 -18.91
C SER A 222 2.98 -25.45 -19.42
N ILE A 223 2.45 -25.88 -20.57
CA ILE A 223 1.25 -25.26 -21.17
C ILE A 223 0.10 -26.27 -21.19
N VAL A 224 -1.03 -25.85 -20.60
CA VAL A 224 -2.34 -26.54 -20.75
C VAL A 224 -3.17 -25.73 -21.73
N ASP A 225 -3.30 -26.22 -22.96
CA ASP A 225 -4.00 -25.54 -24.06
C ASP A 225 -5.41 -26.08 -24.25
N ALA A 226 -6.36 -25.52 -23.50
CA ALA A 226 -7.78 -25.89 -23.58
C ALA A 226 -8.46 -25.54 -24.91
N LYS A 227 -7.79 -24.79 -25.78
CA LYS A 227 -8.31 -24.50 -27.13
C LYS A 227 -8.13 -25.67 -28.11
N LYS A 228 -7.18 -26.54 -27.80
CA LYS A 228 -6.85 -27.74 -28.62
C LYS A 228 -7.54 -28.99 -28.14
N GLU A 229 -8.14 -28.95 -26.94
CA GLU A 229 -8.80 -30.10 -26.34
C GLU A 229 -10.30 -29.83 -26.22
N ASP A 230 -11.12 -30.58 -26.95
CA ASP A 230 -12.58 -30.43 -26.89
C ASP A 230 -13.21 -31.18 -25.70
N ASP A 231 -12.44 -32.01 -25.00
CA ASP A 231 -12.89 -32.79 -23.85
C ASP A 231 -12.39 -32.14 -22.52
N LEU A 232 -13.32 -31.65 -21.74
CA LEU A 232 -13.03 -31.01 -20.46
C LEU A 232 -12.33 -31.97 -19.46
N LEU A 233 -12.70 -33.26 -19.45
CA LEU A 233 -12.07 -34.23 -18.54
C LEU A 233 -10.60 -34.46 -18.90
N LYS A 234 -10.28 -34.49 -20.19
CA LYS A 234 -8.88 -34.57 -20.63
C LYS A 234 -8.10 -33.29 -20.25
N THR A 235 -8.72 -32.10 -20.36
CA THR A 235 -8.10 -30.84 -19.94
C THR A 235 -7.81 -30.85 -18.44
N ILE A 236 -8.75 -31.38 -17.62
CA ILE A 236 -8.55 -31.54 -16.16
C ILE A 236 -7.38 -32.48 -15.88
N ASN A 237 -7.34 -33.65 -16.53
CA ASN A 237 -6.25 -34.62 -16.33
C ASN A 237 -4.89 -34.02 -16.72
N LEU A 238 -4.80 -33.30 -17.84
CA LEU A 238 -3.59 -32.61 -18.26
C LEU A 238 -3.17 -31.53 -17.23
N MET A 239 -4.14 -30.81 -16.65
CA MET A 239 -3.86 -29.80 -15.62
C MET A 239 -3.33 -30.47 -14.34
N GLN A 240 -3.90 -31.59 -13.90
CA GLN A 240 -3.41 -32.33 -12.74
C GLN A 240 -2.00 -32.93 -12.96
N GLU A 241 -1.74 -33.47 -14.13
CA GLU A 241 -0.38 -33.92 -14.51
C GLU A 241 0.61 -32.76 -14.48
N THR A 242 0.20 -31.60 -14.96
CA THR A 242 1.01 -30.38 -14.97
C THR A 242 1.30 -29.89 -13.54
N PHE A 243 0.30 -29.86 -12.66
CA PHE A 243 0.52 -29.53 -11.25
C PHE A 243 1.47 -30.52 -10.58
N ASN A 244 1.33 -31.82 -10.82
CA ASN A 244 2.24 -32.82 -10.23
C ASN A 244 3.69 -32.63 -10.70
N LYS A 245 3.96 -32.20 -11.93
CA LYS A 245 5.31 -31.87 -12.41
C LYS A 245 5.93 -30.71 -11.63
N THR A 246 5.15 -29.77 -11.11
CA THR A 246 5.65 -28.62 -10.34
C THR A 246 6.32 -29.04 -9.02
N LEU A 247 5.97 -30.20 -8.47
CA LEU A 247 6.58 -30.69 -7.23
C LEU A 247 8.09 -30.92 -7.37
N SER A 248 8.55 -31.39 -8.50
CA SER A 248 9.96 -31.66 -8.78
C SER A 248 10.71 -30.48 -9.41
N SER A 249 10.00 -29.50 -9.93
CA SER A 249 10.59 -28.30 -10.54
C SER A 249 11.06 -27.29 -9.47
N LYS A 250 12.21 -26.67 -9.69
CA LYS A 250 12.68 -25.56 -8.85
C LYS A 250 11.95 -24.25 -9.15
N TYR A 251 11.72 -23.97 -10.43
CA TYR A 251 11.08 -22.74 -10.89
C TYR A 251 9.94 -23.05 -11.87
N PRO A 252 8.84 -23.65 -11.39
CA PRO A 252 7.73 -24.03 -12.27
C PRO A 252 6.99 -22.80 -12.78
N LEU A 253 6.46 -22.89 -14.00
CA LEU A 253 5.52 -21.95 -14.59
C LEU A 253 4.45 -22.71 -15.35
N ILE A 254 3.18 -22.44 -15.04
CA ILE A 254 2.04 -22.98 -15.77
C ILE A 254 1.41 -21.88 -16.63
N ILE A 255 1.13 -22.18 -17.89
CA ILE A 255 0.31 -21.32 -18.75
C ILE A 255 -0.98 -22.07 -19.09
N PHE A 256 -2.08 -21.61 -18.54
CA PHE A 256 -3.40 -22.09 -18.90
C PHE A 256 -3.95 -21.25 -20.06
N ARG A 257 -3.95 -21.81 -21.25
CA ARG A 257 -4.40 -21.14 -22.47
C ARG A 257 -5.83 -21.53 -22.80
N SER A 258 -6.74 -20.57 -22.74
CA SER A 258 -8.17 -20.76 -23.03
C SER A 258 -8.70 -19.60 -23.86
N LYS A 259 -10.01 -19.56 -24.08
CA LYS A 259 -10.69 -18.37 -24.58
C LYS A 259 -11.37 -17.63 -23.43
N LYS A 260 -11.45 -16.32 -23.52
CA LYS A 260 -12.20 -15.52 -22.55
C LYS A 260 -13.65 -15.99 -22.49
N GLY A 261 -14.19 -16.19 -21.27
CA GLY A 261 -15.49 -16.83 -21.09
C GLY A 261 -15.44 -18.34 -21.27
N PHE A 262 -14.35 -18.99 -20.89
CA PHE A 262 -14.10 -20.43 -20.98
C PHE A 262 -15.30 -21.25 -20.53
N THR A 263 -15.75 -22.19 -21.37
CA THR A 263 -16.94 -23.06 -21.20
C THR A 263 -18.30 -22.36 -21.18
N LEU A 264 -18.40 -21.04 -21.34
CA LEU A 264 -19.70 -20.36 -21.34
C LEU A 264 -20.55 -20.76 -22.58
N PRO A 265 -21.78 -21.22 -22.38
CA PRO A 265 -22.63 -21.58 -23.51
C PRO A 265 -23.01 -20.37 -24.37
N ASN A 266 -23.26 -20.62 -25.66
CA ASN A 266 -23.64 -19.57 -26.59
C ASN A 266 -25.05 -19.01 -26.29
N ILE A 267 -25.25 -17.74 -26.61
CA ILE A 267 -26.56 -17.08 -26.59
C ILE A 267 -27.08 -17.05 -28.03
N ASN A 268 -28.08 -17.87 -28.33
CA ASN A 268 -28.58 -18.05 -29.68
C ASN A 268 -27.42 -18.31 -30.68
N ASP A 269 -27.25 -17.45 -31.69
CA ASP A 269 -26.16 -17.54 -32.68
C ASP A 269 -24.87 -16.77 -32.20
N LEU A 270 -24.92 -16.09 -31.08
CA LEU A 270 -23.78 -15.35 -30.55
C LEU A 270 -22.84 -16.29 -29.80
N LYS A 271 -21.65 -16.51 -30.33
CA LYS A 271 -20.58 -17.19 -29.65
C LYS A 271 -20.00 -16.26 -28.57
N LEU A 272 -20.06 -16.67 -27.30
CA LEU A 272 -19.57 -15.90 -26.17
C LEU A 272 -18.10 -16.14 -25.88
N GLU A 273 -17.65 -17.38 -25.95
CA GLU A 273 -16.23 -17.68 -25.81
C GLU A 273 -15.36 -16.94 -26.84
N GLY A 274 -14.36 -16.22 -26.34
CA GLY A 274 -13.47 -15.42 -27.17
C GLY A 274 -14.08 -14.09 -27.61
N ASN A 275 -15.18 -13.65 -26.99
CA ASN A 275 -15.82 -12.38 -27.28
C ASN A 275 -15.58 -11.35 -26.17
N THR A 276 -15.26 -10.11 -26.54
CA THR A 276 -15.05 -9.02 -25.58
C THR A 276 -16.28 -8.66 -24.74
N LYS A 277 -17.49 -8.95 -25.26
CA LYS A 277 -18.76 -8.73 -24.54
C LYS A 277 -18.83 -9.46 -23.19
N VAL A 278 -18.12 -10.60 -23.05
CA VAL A 278 -18.10 -11.35 -21.79
C VAL A 278 -17.19 -10.74 -20.72
N HIS A 279 -16.47 -9.67 -21.03
CA HIS A 279 -15.52 -9.10 -20.06
C HIS A 279 -16.17 -8.81 -18.70
N LYS A 280 -17.27 -8.08 -18.68
CA LYS A 280 -18.02 -7.76 -17.46
C LYS A 280 -19.34 -8.52 -17.42
N ASN A 281 -20.32 -8.09 -18.17
CA ASN A 281 -21.66 -8.66 -18.21
C ASN A 281 -22.14 -8.76 -19.66
N PRO A 282 -22.20 -9.99 -20.24
CA PRO A 282 -22.63 -10.18 -21.62
C PRO A 282 -24.11 -9.87 -21.85
N LEU A 283 -24.90 -9.71 -20.80
CA LEU A 283 -26.34 -9.45 -20.86
C LEU A 283 -26.69 -7.96 -20.82
N GLN A 284 -25.70 -7.07 -20.89
CA GLN A 284 -25.93 -5.64 -20.92
C GLN A 284 -26.73 -5.26 -22.18
N GLY A 285 -27.86 -4.54 -21.99
CA GLY A 285 -28.73 -4.10 -23.09
C GLY A 285 -29.85 -5.06 -23.46
N TYR A 286 -29.91 -6.28 -22.91
CA TYR A 286 -31.02 -7.19 -23.10
C TYR A 286 -32.25 -6.79 -22.25
N THR A 287 -33.46 -7.15 -22.72
CA THR A 287 -34.69 -7.01 -21.91
C THR A 287 -34.67 -7.93 -20.69
N MET A 288 -35.53 -7.70 -19.70
CA MET A 288 -35.57 -8.57 -18.51
C MET A 288 -35.96 -10.01 -18.87
N GLN A 289 -36.93 -10.18 -19.83
CA GLN A 289 -37.33 -11.48 -20.28
C GLN A 289 -36.18 -12.23 -21.00
N ASP A 290 -35.45 -11.55 -21.90
CA ASP A 290 -34.31 -12.15 -22.57
C ASP A 290 -33.21 -12.54 -21.58
N LYS A 291 -32.96 -11.67 -20.56
CA LYS A 291 -32.01 -11.97 -19.48
C LYS A 291 -32.41 -13.22 -18.70
N LEU A 292 -33.69 -13.34 -18.37
CA LEU A 292 -34.23 -14.52 -17.68
C LEU A 292 -33.95 -15.80 -18.44
N ASP A 293 -34.27 -15.82 -19.72
CA ASP A 293 -34.09 -17.00 -20.56
C ASP A 293 -32.62 -17.37 -20.71
N ILE A 294 -31.73 -16.38 -20.83
CA ILE A 294 -30.29 -16.59 -20.96
C ILE A 294 -29.70 -17.06 -19.62
N VAL A 295 -30.07 -16.45 -18.51
CA VAL A 295 -29.59 -16.85 -17.17
C VAL A 295 -30.00 -18.26 -16.83
N LYS A 296 -31.27 -18.64 -17.12
CA LYS A 296 -31.74 -20.03 -16.99
C LYS A 296 -30.89 -20.99 -17.81
N LYS A 297 -30.59 -20.65 -19.07
CA LYS A 297 -29.75 -21.47 -19.96
C LYS A 297 -28.33 -21.63 -19.42
N PHE A 298 -27.71 -20.54 -18.88
CA PHE A 298 -26.38 -20.61 -18.30
C PHE A 298 -26.36 -21.48 -17.05
N LEU A 299 -27.30 -21.28 -16.13
CA LEU A 299 -27.41 -22.08 -14.91
C LEU A 299 -27.70 -23.56 -15.22
N LYS A 300 -28.59 -23.84 -16.18
CA LYS A 300 -28.89 -25.23 -16.61
C LYS A 300 -27.66 -25.96 -17.17
N PHE A 301 -26.77 -25.23 -17.86
CA PHE A 301 -25.53 -25.79 -18.39
C PHE A 301 -24.56 -26.26 -17.31
N TYR A 302 -24.47 -25.50 -16.18
CA TYR A 302 -23.60 -25.83 -15.06
C TYR A 302 -24.34 -26.51 -13.90
N GLU A 303 -25.61 -26.96 -14.12
CA GLU A 303 -26.41 -27.58 -13.07
C GLU A 303 -25.78 -28.91 -12.65
N GLU A 304 -25.26 -28.94 -11.43
CA GLU A 304 -24.77 -30.14 -10.73
C GLU A 304 -25.44 -30.19 -9.36
N GLU A 305 -25.41 -31.35 -8.71
CA GLU A 305 -25.90 -31.48 -7.36
C GLU A 305 -24.95 -30.77 -6.38
N LEU A 306 -25.27 -29.51 -6.04
CA LEU A 306 -24.47 -28.70 -5.09
C LEU A 306 -24.65 -29.21 -3.66
N PHE A 307 -25.89 -29.46 -3.25
CA PHE A 307 -26.21 -29.95 -1.92
C PHE A 307 -26.69 -31.42 -2.01
N ASP A 308 -26.32 -32.24 -1.01
CA ASP A 308 -26.91 -33.57 -0.83
C ASP A 308 -28.34 -33.49 -0.25
N ASN A 309 -28.99 -34.65 -0.04
CA ASN A 309 -30.36 -34.72 0.52
C ASN A 309 -30.49 -34.14 1.94
N ALA A 310 -29.38 -33.85 2.62
CA ALA A 310 -29.32 -33.24 3.96
C ALA A 310 -28.82 -31.78 3.90
N ASP A 311 -28.82 -31.16 2.72
CA ASP A 311 -28.31 -29.81 2.45
C ASP A 311 -26.82 -29.60 2.80
N ASN A 312 -26.02 -30.69 2.82
CA ASN A 312 -24.58 -30.62 3.06
C ASN A 312 -23.75 -30.66 1.78
N LEU A 313 -22.63 -29.97 1.83
CA LEU A 313 -21.61 -29.96 0.75
C LEU A 313 -20.51 -30.99 1.05
N ASN A 314 -20.15 -31.82 0.06
CA ASN A 314 -18.95 -32.64 0.13
C ASN A 314 -17.76 -31.90 -0.48
N ILE A 315 -16.96 -31.25 0.39
CA ILE A 315 -15.84 -30.39 0.01
C ILE A 315 -14.48 -30.90 0.51
N ASP A 316 -14.42 -32.05 1.17
CA ASP A 316 -13.20 -32.52 1.86
C ASP A 316 -11.98 -32.66 0.92
N ASN A 317 -12.21 -32.94 -0.35
CA ASN A 317 -11.14 -33.06 -1.35
C ASN A 317 -10.59 -31.71 -1.88
N PHE A 318 -11.15 -30.57 -1.44
CA PHE A 318 -10.79 -29.23 -1.93
C PHE A 318 -10.35 -28.27 -0.82
N LYS A 319 -10.38 -28.73 0.43
CA LYS A 319 -9.83 -27.97 1.56
C LYS A 319 -8.32 -28.12 1.59
N PHE A 320 -7.63 -27.04 1.73
CA PHE A 320 -6.19 -26.99 2.00
C PHE A 320 -5.92 -26.09 3.21
N LYS A 321 -4.73 -26.19 3.78
CA LYS A 321 -4.34 -25.38 4.93
C LYS A 321 -3.63 -24.14 4.47
N THR A 322 -3.88 -23.04 5.18
CA THR A 322 -3.07 -21.83 5.16
C THR A 322 -2.43 -21.67 6.53
N GLU A 323 -1.15 -21.33 6.57
CA GLU A 323 -0.50 -21.00 7.83
C GLU A 323 -0.76 -19.52 8.15
N SER A 324 -1.11 -19.22 9.40
CA SER A 324 -1.28 -17.82 9.80
C SER A 324 0.08 -17.13 9.84
N ALA A 325 0.27 -16.15 8.98
CA ALA A 325 1.47 -15.31 8.96
C ALA A 325 1.75 -14.63 10.31
N PHE A 326 0.75 -14.58 11.20
CA PHE A 326 0.78 -13.83 12.46
C PHE A 326 0.99 -14.70 13.70
N SER A 327 0.91 -16.04 13.59
CA SER A 327 0.95 -16.94 14.76
C SER A 327 2.35 -17.13 15.37
N ASN A 328 3.43 -16.84 14.66
CA ASN A 328 4.80 -17.19 15.05
C ASN A 328 5.78 -16.00 15.15
N LYS A 329 5.33 -14.80 15.55
CA LYS A 329 6.22 -13.64 15.52
C LYS A 329 7.06 -13.52 16.78
N GLN A 330 8.37 -13.49 16.57
CA GLN A 330 9.32 -13.04 17.56
C GLN A 330 9.01 -11.60 17.98
N THR A 331 8.92 -11.37 19.28
CA THR A 331 8.95 -10.01 19.82
C THR A 331 10.30 -9.42 19.50
N MET A 332 10.34 -8.29 18.79
CA MET A 332 11.58 -7.62 18.44
C MET A 332 12.28 -7.16 19.72
N LYS A 333 13.59 -7.41 19.79
CA LYS A 333 14.40 -6.99 20.93
C LYS A 333 14.91 -5.56 20.72
N ASN A 334 14.65 -4.69 21.68
CA ASN A 334 15.20 -3.35 21.67
C ASN A 334 16.69 -3.38 22.01
N ILE A 335 17.44 -2.50 21.36
CA ILE A 335 18.89 -2.34 21.54
C ILE A 335 19.15 -0.94 22.07
N SER A 336 20.18 -0.83 22.94
CA SER A 336 20.55 0.47 23.48
C SER A 336 21.16 1.38 22.42
N ILE A 337 20.66 2.61 22.33
CA ILE A 337 21.20 3.63 21.43
C ILE A 337 22.54 4.12 21.98
N LYS A 338 23.59 4.05 21.15
CA LYS A 338 24.92 4.59 21.48
C LYS A 338 25.09 5.92 20.76
N GLU A 339 25.09 7.02 21.49
CA GLU A 339 25.35 8.34 20.91
C GLU A 339 26.82 8.50 20.52
N ASN A 340 27.07 8.89 19.30
CA ASN A 340 28.40 9.24 18.81
C ASN A 340 28.34 10.54 17.97
N ARG A 341 28.81 11.63 18.55
CA ARG A 341 28.77 12.97 17.93
C ARG A 341 29.78 13.18 16.80
N THR A 342 30.62 12.19 16.51
CA THR A 342 31.57 12.26 15.41
C THR A 342 31.01 11.65 14.13
N LEU A 343 29.89 10.92 14.24
CA LEU A 343 29.17 10.30 13.12
C LEU A 343 28.02 11.19 12.66
N ASP A 344 27.69 11.10 11.38
CA ASP A 344 26.47 11.73 10.89
C ASP A 344 25.22 10.87 11.20
N ASN A 345 24.03 11.41 10.90
CA ASN A 345 22.76 10.77 11.21
C ASN A 345 22.69 9.34 10.68
N ILE A 346 23.12 9.12 9.44
CA ILE A 346 23.01 7.84 8.77
C ILE A 346 24.05 6.84 9.30
N GLU A 347 25.29 7.28 9.54
CA GLU A 347 26.33 6.44 10.11
C GLU A 347 25.94 5.93 11.51
N MET A 348 25.28 6.78 12.32
CA MET A 348 24.74 6.35 13.61
C MET A 348 23.62 5.31 13.46
N LEU A 349 22.72 5.49 12.51
CA LEU A 349 21.65 4.54 12.23
C LEU A 349 22.19 3.23 11.66
N GLU A 350 23.19 3.27 10.76
CA GLU A 350 23.84 2.08 10.24
C GLU A 350 24.44 1.23 11.37
N ASP A 351 25.21 1.86 12.26
CA ASP A 351 25.81 1.16 13.41
C ASP A 351 24.73 0.52 14.31
N TYR A 352 23.64 1.24 14.57
CA TYR A 352 22.49 0.72 15.32
C TYR A 352 21.84 -0.49 14.60
N LEU A 353 21.57 -0.38 13.31
CA LEU A 353 20.95 -1.46 12.52
C LEU A 353 21.87 -2.68 12.37
N CYS A 354 23.19 -2.49 12.31
CA CYS A 354 24.16 -3.60 12.35
C CYS A 354 24.05 -4.42 13.62
N ASP A 355 23.84 -3.78 14.77
CA ASP A 355 23.60 -4.50 16.03
C ASP A 355 22.17 -5.06 16.10
N TYR A 356 21.18 -4.34 15.57
CA TYR A 356 19.78 -4.75 15.54
C TYR A 356 19.55 -6.03 14.72
N THR A 357 20.17 -6.15 13.55
CA THR A 357 20.04 -7.32 12.66
C THR A 357 20.70 -8.60 13.21
N LYS A 358 21.64 -8.49 14.16
CA LYS A 358 22.22 -9.64 14.85
C LYS A 358 21.24 -10.31 15.83
N GLU A 359 20.34 -9.51 16.42
CA GLU A 359 19.39 -9.95 17.44
C GLU A 359 18.00 -10.20 16.87
N ASN A 360 17.71 -9.68 15.69
CA ASN A 360 16.38 -9.69 15.08
C ASN A 360 16.44 -10.12 13.61
N ASN A 361 15.42 -10.86 13.17
CA ASN A 361 15.23 -11.13 11.75
C ASN A 361 14.68 -9.86 11.08
N PHE A 362 15.55 -9.14 10.41
CA PHE A 362 15.26 -7.83 9.82
C PHE A 362 15.93 -7.69 8.47
N MET A 363 15.19 -7.22 7.47
CA MET A 363 15.66 -7.07 6.09
C MET A 363 15.64 -5.61 5.66
N ILE A 364 16.54 -5.24 4.77
CA ILE A 364 16.57 -3.94 4.12
C ILE A 364 16.24 -4.12 2.64
N PHE A 365 15.44 -3.21 2.10
CA PHE A 365 15.12 -3.10 0.68
C PHE A 365 15.68 -1.78 0.16
N SER A 366 16.44 -1.80 -0.94
CA SER A 366 17.02 -0.58 -1.52
C SER A 366 17.13 -0.70 -3.05
N PRO A 367 16.82 0.37 -3.83
CA PRO A 367 16.96 0.33 -5.29
C PRO A 367 18.40 0.62 -5.74
N ASP A 368 19.36 -0.25 -5.36
CA ASP A 368 20.81 -0.10 -5.65
C ASP A 368 21.43 1.18 -5.06
N GLU A 369 20.87 1.66 -3.94
CA GLU A 369 21.28 2.91 -3.30
C GLU A 369 21.92 2.71 -1.93
N LEU A 370 22.09 1.48 -1.48
CA LEU A 370 22.51 1.16 -0.12
C LEU A 370 23.88 1.76 0.20
N PHE A 371 24.86 1.55 -0.69
CA PHE A 371 26.21 2.08 -0.50
C PHE A 371 26.23 3.62 -0.55
N SER A 372 25.52 4.22 -1.49
CA SER A 372 25.46 5.67 -1.61
C SER A 372 24.69 6.35 -0.47
N ASN A 373 23.82 5.60 0.21
CA ASN A 373 23.11 6.00 1.43
C ASN A 373 23.89 5.67 2.71
N LYS A 374 25.16 5.19 2.62
CA LYS A 374 26.02 4.85 3.74
C LYS A 374 25.54 3.66 4.59
N PHE A 375 24.85 2.70 3.99
CA PHE A 375 24.44 1.45 4.64
C PHE A 375 25.20 0.23 4.11
N GLY A 376 26.42 0.42 3.65
CA GLY A 376 27.21 -0.64 3.03
C GLY A 376 27.52 -1.83 3.96
N LYS A 377 27.59 -1.63 5.29
CA LYS A 377 27.78 -2.70 6.27
C LYS A 377 26.61 -3.69 6.35
N LEU A 378 25.43 -3.27 5.85
CA LEU A 378 24.19 -4.06 5.91
C LEU A 378 23.88 -4.81 4.60
N SER A 379 24.80 -4.83 3.63
CA SER A 379 24.59 -5.46 2.32
C SER A 379 24.22 -6.96 2.41
N SER A 380 24.70 -7.69 3.42
CA SER A 380 24.32 -9.09 3.65
C SER A 380 22.87 -9.28 4.14
N ASN A 381 22.24 -8.23 4.63
CA ASN A 381 20.86 -8.22 5.12
C ASN A 381 19.94 -7.42 4.21
N ALA A 382 20.35 -7.18 2.96
CA ALA A 382 19.63 -6.33 2.03
C ALA A 382 19.25 -7.05 0.73
N ILE A 383 18.12 -6.63 0.17
CA ILE A 383 17.73 -6.93 -1.20
C ILE A 383 17.85 -5.63 -1.99
N GLU A 384 18.72 -5.64 -2.99
CA GLU A 384 18.94 -4.50 -3.89
C GLU A 384 18.47 -4.85 -5.30
N ILE A 385 17.50 -4.09 -5.81
CA ILE A 385 16.97 -4.22 -7.17
C ILE A 385 16.68 -2.82 -7.70
N LEU A 386 17.38 -2.41 -8.75
CA LEU A 386 17.19 -1.11 -9.41
C LEU A 386 15.85 -1.08 -10.17
N ASN A 387 14.77 -1.13 -9.43
CA ASN A 387 13.39 -0.99 -9.89
C ASN A 387 12.51 -0.79 -8.67
N GLU A 388 12.17 0.45 -8.36
CA GLU A 388 11.43 0.85 -7.16
C GLU A 388 10.05 0.19 -7.09
N ASN A 389 9.34 0.08 -8.22
CA ASN A 389 8.02 -0.56 -8.28
C ASN A 389 8.09 -2.05 -7.94
N LEU A 390 9.07 -2.78 -8.50
CA LEU A 390 9.25 -4.20 -8.22
C LEU A 390 9.69 -4.42 -6.78
N LEU A 391 10.61 -3.58 -6.31
CA LEU A 391 11.11 -3.63 -4.94
C LEU A 391 10.00 -3.35 -3.93
N GLN A 392 9.10 -2.39 -4.24
CA GLN A 392 7.90 -2.11 -3.44
C GLN A 392 6.96 -3.31 -3.37
N ALA A 393 6.74 -4.01 -4.48
CA ALA A 393 5.92 -5.21 -4.52
C ALA A 393 6.51 -6.33 -3.64
N LEU A 394 7.82 -6.58 -3.76
CA LEU A 394 8.55 -7.51 -2.90
C LEU A 394 8.43 -7.15 -1.43
N TYR A 395 8.70 -5.88 -1.10
CA TYR A 395 8.62 -5.37 0.26
C TYR A 395 7.22 -5.56 0.85
N GLN A 396 6.18 -5.24 0.11
CA GLN A 396 4.80 -5.46 0.53
C GLN A 396 4.51 -6.93 0.82
N GLY A 397 4.92 -7.84 -0.05
CA GLY A 397 4.77 -9.29 0.16
C GLY A 397 5.50 -9.77 1.41
N TYR A 398 6.74 -9.32 1.62
CA TYR A 398 7.54 -9.66 2.79
C TYR A 398 6.90 -9.22 4.12
N ILE A 399 6.34 -8.00 4.16
CA ILE A 399 5.60 -7.48 5.31
C ILE A 399 4.30 -8.27 5.54
N GLN A 400 3.59 -8.64 4.48
CA GLN A 400 2.37 -9.44 4.57
C GLN A 400 2.63 -10.87 5.09
N ALA A 401 3.82 -11.42 4.87
CA ALA A 401 4.26 -12.66 5.51
C ALA A 401 4.60 -12.49 6.99
N GLY A 402 4.44 -11.29 7.53
CA GLY A 402 4.63 -11.00 8.95
C GLY A 402 6.03 -10.61 9.36
N ASN A 403 6.90 -10.33 8.45
CA ASN A 403 8.27 -9.93 8.69
C ASN A 403 8.41 -8.41 8.86
N ASN A 404 9.47 -7.97 9.52
CA ASN A 404 9.82 -6.55 9.66
C ASN A 404 10.97 -6.19 8.72
N ALA A 405 10.88 -5.00 8.12
CA ALA A 405 11.93 -4.49 7.25
C ALA A 405 11.91 -2.96 7.14
N LEU A 406 12.93 -2.41 6.49
CA LEU A 406 13.08 -1.00 6.17
C LEU A 406 13.40 -0.83 4.68
N PHE A 407 12.64 0.04 4.01
CA PHE A 407 12.92 0.45 2.63
C PHE A 407 13.74 1.74 2.67
N ILE A 408 14.94 1.73 2.09
CA ILE A 408 15.87 2.88 2.07
C ILE A 408 16.02 3.37 0.62
N SER A 409 15.71 4.64 0.38
CA SER A 409 15.88 5.26 -0.94
C SER A 409 16.13 6.77 -0.84
N TYR A 410 16.54 7.37 -1.96
CA TYR A 410 16.56 8.82 -2.10
C TYR A 410 15.14 9.39 -2.12
N GLU A 411 14.95 10.52 -1.45
CA GLU A 411 13.68 11.25 -1.46
C GLU A 411 13.15 11.49 -2.88
N GLY A 412 14.04 11.85 -3.79
CA GLY A 412 13.71 12.24 -5.17
C GLY A 412 13.13 11.13 -6.05
N PHE A 413 13.34 9.84 -5.72
CA PHE A 413 12.83 8.70 -6.50
C PHE A 413 11.56 8.08 -5.94
N MET A 414 11.21 8.39 -4.72
CA MET A 414 10.02 7.82 -4.08
C MET A 414 8.68 8.13 -4.78
N PRO A 415 8.50 9.23 -5.53
CA PRO A 415 7.29 9.43 -6.31
C PRO A 415 6.94 8.29 -7.27
N ILE A 416 7.92 7.48 -7.71
CA ILE A 416 7.73 6.31 -8.57
C ILE A 416 6.76 5.28 -7.95
N ILE A 417 6.75 5.13 -6.62
CA ILE A 417 5.89 4.14 -5.92
C ILE A 417 4.62 4.74 -5.31
N THR A 418 4.32 6.00 -5.56
CA THR A 418 3.18 6.70 -4.91
C THR A 418 1.83 6.02 -5.16
N SER A 419 1.59 5.49 -6.37
CA SER A 419 0.32 4.83 -6.68
C SER A 419 0.16 3.51 -5.91
N MET A 420 1.22 2.69 -5.85
CA MET A 420 1.22 1.44 -5.07
C MET A 420 1.00 1.70 -3.58
N LEU A 421 1.66 2.74 -3.05
CA LEU A 421 1.48 3.13 -1.65
C LEU A 421 0.04 3.60 -1.38
N THR A 422 -0.57 4.28 -2.35
CA THR A 422 -1.99 4.68 -2.29
C THR A 422 -2.91 3.47 -2.23
N GLN A 423 -2.63 2.46 -3.04
CA GLN A 423 -3.37 1.20 -3.04
C GLN A 423 -3.22 0.49 -1.68
N TYR A 424 -2.00 0.39 -1.16
CA TYR A 424 -1.76 -0.24 0.15
C TYR A 424 -2.44 0.54 1.31
N TYR A 425 -2.48 1.86 1.24
CA TYR A 425 -3.23 2.68 2.19
C TYR A 425 -4.73 2.31 2.18
N LYS A 426 -5.34 2.16 1.00
CA LYS A 426 -6.72 1.71 0.86
C LYS A 426 -6.92 0.29 1.38
N TYR A 427 -5.96 -0.60 1.12
CA TYR A 427 -5.94 -1.96 1.67
C TYR A 427 -5.98 -1.94 3.20
N LEU A 428 -5.16 -1.13 3.87
CA LEU A 428 -5.17 -0.98 5.32
C LEU A 428 -6.50 -0.41 5.84
N MET A 429 -7.08 0.58 5.15
CA MET A 429 -8.39 1.13 5.52
C MET A 429 -9.48 0.06 5.52
N GLN A 430 -9.53 -0.76 4.48
CA GLN A 430 -10.52 -1.83 4.34
C GLN A 430 -10.28 -2.93 5.37
N LYS A 431 -9.04 -3.34 5.55
CA LYS A 431 -8.65 -4.37 6.51
C LYS A 431 -9.05 -4.02 7.94
N GLN A 432 -8.85 -2.78 8.36
CA GLN A 432 -9.20 -2.34 9.72
C GLN A 432 -10.70 -2.36 9.99
N VAL A 433 -11.54 -2.07 8.98
CA VAL A 433 -13.00 -2.05 9.12
C VAL A 433 -13.57 -3.47 9.26
N LEU A 434 -12.95 -4.46 8.64
CA LEU A 434 -13.56 -5.76 8.40
C LEU A 434 -12.96 -6.89 9.25
N LEU A 435 -11.67 -6.84 9.50
CA LEU A 435 -10.92 -7.89 10.22
C LEU A 435 -10.42 -7.34 11.55
N HIS A 436 -11.30 -7.21 12.50
CA HIS A 436 -11.13 -6.52 13.79
C HIS A 436 -9.85 -6.80 14.61
N ASN A 437 -8.90 -7.64 14.22
CA ASN A 437 -7.72 -7.95 15.05
C ASN A 437 -6.46 -8.45 14.31
N GLU A 438 -6.37 -8.48 13.01
CA GLU A 438 -5.14 -8.92 12.36
C GLU A 438 -4.13 -7.77 12.21
N ASN A 439 -3.15 -7.73 13.09
CA ASN A 439 -2.05 -6.77 13.01
C ASN A 439 -0.99 -7.23 12.01
N THR A 440 -0.81 -6.51 10.91
CA THR A 440 0.35 -6.66 10.01
C THR A 440 1.51 -5.80 10.49
N CYS A 441 2.73 -6.17 10.15
CA CYS A 441 3.87 -5.28 10.28
C CYS A 441 3.67 -4.03 9.43
N SER A 442 4.23 -2.90 9.88
CA SER A 442 4.13 -1.65 9.14
C SER A 442 5.09 -1.61 7.96
N LEU A 443 4.72 -0.88 6.91
CA LEU A 443 5.66 -0.45 5.88
C LEU A 443 6.48 0.71 6.43
N ASN A 444 7.82 0.57 6.45
CA ASN A 444 8.73 1.57 6.99
C ASN A 444 9.69 2.05 5.90
N TYR A 445 9.74 3.34 5.67
CA TYR A 445 10.60 3.98 4.67
C TYR A 445 11.56 4.94 5.34
N LEU A 446 12.81 4.90 4.94
CA LEU A 446 13.81 5.90 5.22
C LEU A 446 14.17 6.63 3.93
N LEU A 447 13.83 7.91 3.87
CA LEU A 447 14.17 8.78 2.75
C LEU A 447 15.39 9.59 3.12
N THR A 448 16.40 9.48 2.31
CA THR A 448 17.66 10.19 2.45
C THR A 448 17.95 11.05 1.22
N SER A 449 19.11 11.67 1.17
CA SER A 449 19.48 12.53 0.03
C SER A 449 18.38 13.51 -0.28
N THR A 450 18.00 14.31 0.71
CA THR A 450 16.91 15.29 0.60
C THR A 450 17.17 16.31 -0.51
N CYS A 451 16.16 17.03 -0.94
CA CYS A 451 16.25 18.01 -2.03
C CYS A 451 17.37 19.04 -1.83
N PHE A 452 17.76 19.36 -0.57
CA PHE A 452 18.85 20.28 -0.28
C PHE A 452 20.26 19.66 -0.41
N GLU A 453 20.37 18.33 -0.46
CA GLU A 453 21.64 17.61 -0.63
C GLU A 453 21.93 17.24 -2.11
N ASN A 454 20.97 17.43 -2.99
CA ASN A 454 21.02 16.97 -4.38
C ASN A 454 20.97 18.10 -5.41
N THR A 455 20.99 17.69 -6.70
CA THR A 455 20.86 18.56 -7.87
C THR A 455 19.89 17.98 -8.89
N TYR A 456 19.35 18.83 -9.75
CA TYR A 456 18.50 18.44 -10.89
C TYR A 456 17.34 17.50 -10.51
N SER A 457 17.19 16.40 -11.26
CA SER A 457 16.10 15.42 -11.09
C SER A 457 16.06 14.71 -9.73
N HIS A 458 17.13 14.81 -8.93
CA HIS A 458 17.18 14.24 -7.57
C HIS A 458 16.60 15.18 -6.51
N GLN A 459 16.21 16.40 -6.88
CA GLN A 459 15.57 17.37 -6.01
C GLN A 459 14.06 17.28 -6.15
N ASN A 460 13.41 16.33 -5.45
CA ASN A 460 11.96 16.15 -5.54
C ASN A 460 11.36 15.65 -4.20
N PRO A 461 10.80 16.53 -3.36
CA PRO A 461 10.11 16.15 -2.12
C PRO A 461 8.62 15.80 -2.33
N GLU A 462 8.15 15.53 -3.55
CA GLU A 462 6.74 15.36 -3.88
C GLU A 462 6.08 14.17 -3.16
N PHE A 463 6.83 13.09 -2.94
CA PHE A 463 6.30 11.90 -2.28
C PHE A 463 5.74 12.20 -0.88
N VAL A 464 6.47 12.94 -0.07
CA VAL A 464 6.05 13.34 1.27
C VAL A 464 4.83 14.27 1.21
N ASN A 465 4.79 15.17 0.23
CA ASN A 465 3.66 16.07 0.04
C ASN A 465 2.38 15.29 -0.24
N ALA A 466 2.44 14.27 -1.09
CA ALA A 466 1.30 13.41 -1.41
C ALA A 466 0.75 12.70 -0.16
N LEU A 467 1.58 12.39 0.82
CA LEU A 467 1.15 11.78 2.08
C LEU A 467 0.57 12.83 3.04
N LEU A 468 1.25 13.95 3.26
CA LEU A 468 0.81 14.98 4.20
C LEU A 468 -0.53 15.63 3.85
N GLN A 469 -0.93 15.59 2.57
CA GLN A 469 -2.23 16.05 2.08
C GLN A 469 -3.39 15.07 2.36
N ARG A 470 -3.11 13.83 2.80
CA ARG A 470 -4.14 12.82 3.09
C ARG A 470 -4.55 12.85 4.56
N TYR A 471 -5.69 12.20 4.87
CA TYR A 471 -6.03 11.88 6.25
C TYR A 471 -5.02 10.86 6.80
N ASP A 472 -4.50 11.10 8.01
CA ASP A 472 -3.42 10.32 8.64
C ASP A 472 -3.89 9.07 9.39
N PHE A 473 -4.89 8.38 8.87
CA PHE A 473 -5.44 7.19 9.54
C PHE A 473 -4.41 6.07 9.66
N PHE A 474 -3.53 5.92 8.67
CA PHE A 474 -2.61 4.80 8.52
C PHE A 474 -1.18 5.20 8.16
N TYR A 475 -0.77 6.45 8.31
CA TYR A 475 0.60 6.85 8.03
C TYR A 475 1.16 7.83 9.07
N ASN A 476 2.50 7.84 9.16
CA ASN A 476 3.29 8.84 9.85
C ASN A 476 4.36 9.38 8.90
N VAL A 477 4.63 10.68 8.99
CA VAL A 477 5.77 11.31 8.33
C VAL A 477 6.60 11.99 9.40
N LEU A 478 7.84 11.55 9.58
CA LEU A 478 8.70 11.95 10.69
C LEU A 478 9.99 12.57 10.14
N TYR A 479 10.36 13.72 10.70
CA TYR A 479 11.59 14.42 10.41
C TYR A 479 12.44 14.49 11.68
N PRO A 480 13.34 13.52 11.91
CA PRO A 480 14.24 13.56 13.08
C PRO A 480 15.22 14.72 13.02
N LYS A 481 15.55 15.29 14.16
CA LYS A 481 16.45 16.44 14.25
C LYS A 481 17.94 16.08 14.22
N ASP A 482 18.28 14.84 14.61
CA ASP A 482 19.64 14.32 14.70
C ASP A 482 19.66 12.78 14.66
N GLY A 483 20.85 12.17 14.68
CA GLY A 483 21.02 10.73 14.58
C GLY A 483 20.37 9.93 15.71
N ALA A 484 20.38 10.43 16.95
CA ALA A 484 19.74 9.74 18.06
C ALA A 484 18.21 9.78 17.94
N ASN A 485 17.64 10.90 17.51
CA ASN A 485 16.22 11.03 17.23
C ASN A 485 15.82 10.20 16.00
N LEU A 486 16.70 10.10 14.99
CA LEU A 486 16.50 9.24 13.83
C LEU A 486 16.35 7.76 14.24
N ILE A 487 17.23 7.25 15.09
CA ILE A 487 17.15 5.88 15.59
C ILE A 487 15.82 5.65 16.33
N LYS A 488 15.41 6.59 17.21
CA LYS A 488 14.12 6.51 17.93
C LYS A 488 12.93 6.49 16.97
N CYS A 489 12.93 7.33 15.92
CA CYS A 489 11.87 7.35 14.90
C CYS A 489 11.80 6.03 14.14
N VAL A 490 12.94 5.47 13.74
CA VAL A 490 13.02 4.19 13.03
C VAL A 490 12.58 3.04 13.95
N GLU A 491 13.02 2.99 15.19
CA GLU A 491 12.63 1.98 16.18
C GLU A 491 11.12 2.01 16.46
N GLN A 492 10.54 3.19 16.64
CA GLN A 492 9.09 3.37 16.79
C GLN A 492 8.34 2.88 15.53
N SER A 493 8.86 3.19 14.35
CA SER A 493 8.29 2.77 13.07
C SER A 493 8.27 1.24 12.93
N ILE A 494 9.40 0.58 13.20
CA ILE A 494 9.57 -0.88 13.12
C ILE A 494 8.62 -1.60 14.10
N ASN A 495 8.42 -1.05 15.29
CA ASN A 495 7.56 -1.64 16.33
C ASN A 495 6.07 -1.36 16.10
N SER A 496 5.71 -0.47 15.19
CA SER A 496 4.33 -0.14 14.87
C SER A 496 3.65 -1.25 14.04
N LYS A 497 2.32 -1.23 14.01
CA LYS A 497 1.49 -2.17 13.25
C LYS A 497 0.45 -1.44 12.41
N ASN A 498 0.14 -1.98 11.25
CA ASN A 498 -0.88 -1.46 10.33
C ASN A 498 -0.66 0.00 9.90
N LEU A 499 0.59 0.43 9.82
CA LEU A 499 0.96 1.80 9.44
C LEU A 499 1.89 1.82 8.23
N ILE A 500 1.96 2.97 7.62
CA ILE A 500 2.96 3.38 6.64
C ILE A 500 3.78 4.48 7.33
N ASN A 501 5.03 4.20 7.66
CA ASN A 501 5.91 5.16 8.30
C ASN A 501 6.94 5.66 7.29
N VAL A 502 7.09 6.96 7.20
CA VAL A 502 8.10 7.61 6.37
C VAL A 502 8.97 8.48 7.27
N VAL A 503 10.24 8.17 7.34
CA VAL A 503 11.25 8.92 8.09
C VAL A 503 12.14 9.63 7.07
N VAL A 504 12.24 10.94 7.15
CA VAL A 504 13.05 11.78 6.25
C VAL A 504 14.24 12.33 7.02
N SER A 505 15.45 12.00 6.61
CA SER A 505 16.67 12.44 7.27
C SER A 505 17.76 12.79 6.26
N SER A 506 18.47 13.87 6.51
CA SER A 506 19.63 14.24 5.73
C SER A 506 20.76 13.24 5.91
N LYS A 507 21.53 13.00 4.85
CA LYS A 507 22.56 11.98 4.79
C LYS A 507 23.89 12.40 5.46
N ARG A 508 24.12 13.71 5.59
CA ARG A 508 25.41 14.29 6.02
C ARG A 508 25.30 15.21 7.23
N HIS A 509 24.17 15.17 7.92
CA HIS A 509 23.97 16.02 9.10
C HIS A 509 24.68 15.41 10.32
N LEU A 510 25.56 16.17 10.96
CA LEU A 510 26.24 15.76 12.20
C LEU A 510 25.38 16.10 13.41
N MET A 511 25.37 15.21 14.40
CA MET A 511 24.71 15.45 15.69
C MET A 511 25.41 16.61 16.42
N LYS A 512 24.74 17.78 16.53
CA LYS A 512 25.28 18.99 17.12
C LYS A 512 24.67 19.33 18.49
N TYR A 513 23.52 18.71 18.81
CA TYR A 513 22.69 19.08 19.94
C TYR A 513 22.66 17.99 21.00
N GLN A 514 22.42 18.39 22.24
CA GLN A 514 22.25 17.43 23.32
C GLN A 514 20.87 16.79 23.20
N THR A 515 20.82 15.46 23.21
CA THR A 515 19.54 14.72 23.17
C THR A 515 18.94 14.80 24.58
N TYR A 516 17.83 15.50 24.72
CA TYR A 516 17.00 15.37 25.90
C TYR A 516 16.05 14.19 25.68
N ASP A 517 15.90 13.36 26.70
CA ASP A 517 14.94 12.26 26.69
C ASP A 517 13.53 12.85 26.83
N THR A 518 12.98 13.34 25.71
CA THR A 518 11.61 13.85 25.67
C THR A 518 10.68 12.67 25.42
N ALA A 519 9.69 12.48 26.29
CA ALA A 519 8.65 11.49 26.13
C ALA A 519 7.82 11.71 24.84
N ASN A 520 7.80 12.94 24.32
CA ASN A 520 7.13 13.31 23.09
C ASN A 520 8.16 13.55 21.98
N ILE A 521 8.20 12.66 20.99
CA ILE A 521 9.08 12.80 19.83
C ILE A 521 8.46 13.64 18.71
N GLU A 522 7.18 14.03 18.80
CA GLU A 522 6.46 14.65 17.69
C GLU A 522 6.67 16.17 17.59
N ILE A 523 6.83 16.84 18.74
CA ILE A 523 7.10 18.29 18.83
C ILE A 523 7.80 18.63 20.14
N GLU A 524 8.68 19.62 20.13
CA GLU A 524 9.37 20.11 21.32
C GLU A 524 9.64 21.63 21.29
N ASN A 525 9.71 22.25 22.47
CA ASN A 525 10.37 23.55 22.64
C ASN A 525 11.88 23.31 22.68
N PHE A 526 12.56 23.48 21.56
CA PHE A 526 14.01 23.27 21.45
C PHE A 526 14.81 24.36 22.21
N VAL A 527 14.33 25.58 22.13
CA VAL A 527 14.75 26.70 23.02
C VAL A 527 13.47 27.33 23.55
N ASP A 528 13.24 27.22 24.83
CA ASP A 528 12.05 27.78 25.47
C ASP A 528 12.24 29.23 25.97
N CYS A 529 11.17 30.01 25.93
CA CYS A 529 11.11 31.38 26.34
C CYS A 529 9.67 31.75 26.70
N ASP A 530 9.45 32.30 27.91
CA ASP A 530 8.10 32.62 28.41
C ASP A 530 7.39 33.73 27.60
N ASN A 531 8.13 34.73 27.13
CA ASN A 531 7.60 35.88 26.41
C ASN A 531 8.44 36.18 25.17
N PRO A 532 8.37 35.32 24.12
CA PRO A 532 9.17 35.51 22.95
C PRO A 532 8.68 36.69 22.09
N ASP A 533 9.63 37.46 21.55
CA ASP A 533 9.36 38.50 20.56
C ASP A 533 8.97 37.87 19.20
N ILE A 534 9.50 36.67 18.91
CA ILE A 534 9.28 35.89 17.69
C ILE A 534 9.47 34.39 17.95
N ILE A 535 8.77 33.57 17.22
CA ILE A 535 8.94 32.11 17.24
C ILE A 535 9.63 31.69 15.95
N LEU A 536 10.72 30.92 16.06
CA LEU A 536 11.40 30.26 14.97
C LEU A 536 11.00 28.79 15.04
N CYS A 537 10.38 28.27 13.99
CA CYS A 537 9.93 26.87 13.91
C CYS A 537 10.66 26.14 12.79
N ALA A 538 11.00 24.87 13.00
CA ALA A 538 11.62 24.04 11.97
C ALA A 538 11.06 22.62 11.93
N THR A 539 10.99 22.07 10.72
CA THR A 539 10.86 20.67 10.41
C THR A 539 11.96 20.26 9.42
N GLY A 540 12.81 19.35 9.84
CA GLY A 540 14.03 18.93 9.15
C GLY A 540 15.30 19.42 9.83
N ASP A 541 16.32 18.55 9.83
CA ASP A 541 17.60 18.74 10.54
C ASP A 541 18.38 19.99 10.06
N TYR A 542 18.52 20.18 8.75
CA TYR A 542 19.16 21.39 8.21
C TYR A 542 18.34 22.66 8.47
N MET A 543 17.01 22.54 8.54
CA MET A 543 16.15 23.69 8.88
C MET A 543 16.38 24.12 10.32
N LEU A 544 16.53 23.17 11.24
CA LEU A 544 16.90 23.45 12.64
C LEU A 544 18.25 24.18 12.74
N ASP A 545 19.25 23.70 11.98
CA ASP A 545 20.58 24.34 11.95
C ASP A 545 20.50 25.82 11.54
N GLN A 546 19.67 26.17 10.57
CA GLN A 546 19.52 27.55 10.12
C GLN A 546 18.87 28.43 11.22
N ILE A 547 17.75 27.97 11.81
CA ILE A 547 17.07 28.76 12.83
C ILE A 547 17.89 28.91 14.12
N VAL A 548 18.72 27.93 14.48
CA VAL A 548 19.63 28.06 15.65
C VAL A 548 20.68 29.14 15.39
N LYS A 549 21.23 29.25 14.21
CA LYS A 549 22.16 30.35 13.83
C LYS A 549 21.45 31.69 13.85
N VAL A 550 20.23 31.77 13.31
CA VAL A 550 19.40 32.99 13.32
C VAL A 550 19.09 33.41 14.77
N ASN A 551 18.68 32.46 15.63
CA ASN A 551 18.39 32.71 17.04
C ASN A 551 19.59 33.34 17.76
N LYS A 552 20.80 32.84 17.51
CA LYS A 552 22.02 33.40 18.11
C LYS A 552 22.19 34.88 17.75
N ILE A 553 22.00 35.24 16.47
CA ILE A 553 22.14 36.63 16.00
C ILE A 553 21.03 37.54 16.58
N LEU A 554 19.78 37.03 16.64
CA LEU A 554 18.67 37.77 17.21
C LEU A 554 18.91 38.05 18.71
N ASN A 555 19.43 37.07 19.46
CA ASN A 555 19.75 37.23 20.87
C ASN A 555 20.88 38.26 21.09
N GLU A 556 21.88 38.31 20.21
CA GLU A 556 22.94 39.35 20.23
C GLU A 556 22.34 40.75 19.96
N ASP A 557 21.28 40.85 19.17
CA ASP A 557 20.50 42.08 18.92
C ASP A 557 19.49 42.38 20.07
N GLY A 558 19.45 41.57 21.16
CA GLY A 558 18.55 41.75 22.32
C GLY A 558 17.11 41.29 22.07
N ILE A 559 16.85 40.50 21.01
CA ILE A 559 15.53 39.95 20.64
C ILE A 559 15.41 38.53 21.20
N GLN A 560 14.37 38.28 22.00
CA GLN A 560 14.10 36.97 22.57
C GLN A 560 13.33 36.10 21.54
N ALA A 561 13.96 35.05 21.02
CA ALA A 561 13.32 34.13 20.12
C ALA A 561 13.18 32.73 20.76
N LYS A 562 11.98 32.19 20.67
CA LYS A 562 11.68 30.79 21.02
C LYS A 562 11.95 29.91 19.81
N ILE A 563 12.50 28.70 20.02
CA ILE A 563 12.65 27.70 18.94
C ILE A 563 11.73 26.53 19.20
N VAL A 564 10.87 26.21 18.22
CA VAL A 564 10.02 25.04 18.20
C VAL A 564 10.52 24.08 17.12
N TYR A 565 10.68 22.80 17.45
CA TYR A 565 10.98 21.76 16.49
C TYR A 565 9.82 20.81 16.33
N VAL A 566 9.38 20.60 15.09
CA VAL A 566 8.25 19.73 14.75
C VAL A 566 8.76 18.51 13.98
N THR A 567 8.77 17.35 14.63
CA THR A 567 9.18 16.09 14.02
C THR A 567 8.05 15.51 13.14
N ASN A 568 6.80 15.63 13.59
CA ASN A 568 5.63 15.17 12.84
C ASN A 568 4.76 16.37 12.43
N PRO A 569 4.89 16.91 11.22
CA PRO A 569 4.13 18.10 10.82
C PRO A 569 2.61 17.87 10.77
N LYS A 570 2.15 16.63 10.67
CA LYS A 570 0.71 16.32 10.60
C LYS A 570 -0.05 16.65 11.90
N ILE A 571 0.64 16.74 13.05
CA ILE A 571 0.02 17.16 14.33
C ILE A 571 -0.50 18.61 14.30
N LEU A 572 -0.04 19.42 13.36
CA LEU A 572 -0.47 20.81 13.19
C LEU A 572 -1.86 20.91 12.55
N ASP A 573 -2.26 19.91 11.77
CA ASP A 573 -3.55 19.82 11.11
C ASP A 573 -4.65 19.50 12.13
N VAL A 574 -5.69 20.32 12.22
CA VAL A 574 -6.79 20.13 13.17
C VAL A 574 -7.64 18.87 12.86
N GLU A 575 -7.63 18.39 11.62
CA GLU A 575 -8.34 17.18 11.20
C GLU A 575 -7.53 15.90 11.44
N SER A 576 -6.25 16.02 11.85
CA SER A 576 -5.40 14.86 12.16
C SER A 576 -5.93 14.11 13.40
N LYS A 577 -5.82 12.77 13.38
CA LYS A 577 -6.04 11.96 14.59
C LYS A 577 -5.07 12.31 15.73
N LYS A 578 -3.92 12.87 15.40
CA LYS A 578 -2.86 13.29 16.31
C LYS A 578 -2.83 14.80 16.52
N ALA A 579 -3.85 15.51 16.06
CA ALA A 579 -3.92 16.97 16.17
C ALA A 579 -3.62 17.44 17.58
N LEU A 580 -2.77 18.45 17.69
CA LEU A 580 -2.63 19.18 18.94
C LEU A 580 -3.97 19.84 19.30
N SER A 581 -4.41 19.71 20.55
CA SER A 581 -5.50 20.54 21.04
C SER A 581 -5.12 22.02 20.94
N ASP A 582 -6.09 22.92 20.86
CA ASP A 582 -5.78 24.36 20.83
C ASP A 582 -4.95 24.79 22.04
N THR A 583 -5.25 24.23 23.22
CA THR A 583 -4.48 24.50 24.43
C THR A 583 -3.03 24.03 24.29
N ASP A 584 -2.78 22.85 23.73
CA ASP A 584 -1.41 22.36 23.55
C ASP A 584 -0.70 23.08 22.40
N PHE A 585 -1.43 23.43 21.33
CA PHE A 585 -0.89 24.20 20.22
C PHE A 585 -0.31 25.55 20.70
N TYR A 586 -1.06 26.31 21.52
CA TYR A 586 -0.60 27.59 22.01
C TYR A 586 0.48 27.50 23.11
N LYS A 587 0.79 26.32 23.66
CA LYS A 587 2.02 26.14 24.48
C LYS A 587 3.29 26.24 23.64
N TYR A 588 3.23 25.81 22.39
CA TYR A 588 4.34 25.88 21.43
C TYR A 588 4.31 27.19 20.65
N PHE A 589 3.14 27.59 20.15
CA PHE A 589 2.94 28.76 19.31
C PHE A 589 2.15 29.83 20.05
N ASN A 590 2.84 30.57 20.91
CA ASN A 590 2.26 31.61 21.79
C ASN A 590 1.29 32.53 21.01
N ASP A 591 0.08 32.77 21.54
CA ASP A 591 -0.93 33.61 20.91
C ASP A 591 -0.44 35.03 20.61
N GLY A 592 -0.64 35.48 19.40
CA GLY A 592 -0.28 36.84 18.96
C GLY A 592 1.20 37.05 18.64
N VAL A 593 2.05 36.04 18.78
CA VAL A 593 3.48 36.07 18.38
C VAL A 593 3.64 35.62 16.96
N SER A 594 4.41 36.34 16.11
CA SER A 594 4.70 35.91 14.73
C SER A 594 5.63 34.72 14.73
N VAL A 595 5.34 33.78 13.78
CA VAL A 595 6.11 32.56 13.57
C VAL A 595 6.82 32.60 12.21
N ILE A 596 8.11 32.25 12.19
CA ILE A 596 8.86 31.95 10.96
C ILE A 596 9.09 30.45 10.95
N TYR A 597 8.49 29.77 9.99
CA TYR A 597 8.53 28.30 9.89
C TYR A 597 9.37 27.85 8.71
N LEU A 598 10.41 27.07 8.94
CA LEU A 598 11.25 26.46 7.93
C LEU A 598 10.87 24.98 7.75
N PHE A 599 10.60 24.57 6.52
CA PHE A 599 10.20 23.21 6.18
C PHE A 599 11.14 22.56 5.15
N ASN A 600 11.54 21.32 5.42
CA ASN A 600 12.34 20.49 4.51
C ASN A 600 11.48 19.89 3.38
N GLY A 601 10.78 20.73 2.64
CA GLY A 601 9.88 20.40 1.55
C GLY A 601 9.13 21.63 1.07
N TYR A 602 8.07 21.47 0.29
CA TYR A 602 7.29 22.58 -0.25
C TYR A 602 6.53 23.36 0.83
N SER A 603 6.77 24.65 0.93
CA SER A 603 6.17 25.53 1.95
C SER A 603 4.64 25.50 1.97
N HIS A 604 3.99 25.30 0.81
CA HIS A 604 2.54 25.28 0.69
C HIS A 604 1.89 24.10 1.44
N ILE A 605 2.61 23.03 1.71
CA ILE A 605 2.11 21.91 2.52
C ILE A 605 1.87 22.35 3.96
N ILE A 606 2.85 23.01 4.59
CA ILE A 606 2.69 23.52 5.94
C ILE A 606 1.59 24.58 6.01
N LYS A 607 1.45 25.40 4.93
CA LYS A 607 0.33 26.36 4.82
C LYS A 607 -1.02 25.65 4.87
N SER A 608 -1.17 24.51 4.20
CA SER A 608 -2.40 23.73 4.23
C SER A 608 -2.68 23.11 5.60
N LEU A 609 -1.66 22.59 6.29
CA LEU A 609 -1.81 21.99 7.62
C LEU A 609 -2.15 23.03 8.71
N LEU A 610 -1.71 24.28 8.54
CA LEU A 610 -1.97 25.38 9.46
C LEU A 610 -3.21 26.21 9.09
N TYR A 611 -3.92 25.88 8.01
CA TYR A 611 -4.99 26.70 7.43
C TYR A 611 -6.06 27.10 8.46
N GLU A 612 -6.45 26.19 9.33
CA GLU A 612 -7.45 26.45 10.36
C GLU A 612 -6.88 26.97 11.69
N ARG A 613 -5.53 27.02 11.83
CA ARG A 613 -4.87 27.58 13.00
C ARG A 613 -4.75 29.10 12.90
N ASN A 614 -5.17 29.79 13.93
CA ASN A 614 -5.14 31.27 13.95
C ASN A 614 -3.75 31.77 14.41
N ILE A 615 -2.74 31.70 13.52
CA ILE A 615 -1.40 32.20 13.75
C ILE A 615 -0.88 33.12 12.63
N ASP A 616 -0.03 34.10 12.97
CA ASP A 616 0.69 34.94 12.01
C ASP A 616 2.00 34.21 11.66
N CYS A 617 1.99 33.41 10.60
CA CYS A 617 3.09 32.55 10.22
C CYS A 617 3.59 32.81 8.80
N GLU A 618 4.88 33.07 8.65
CA GLU A 618 5.59 33.05 7.37
C GLU A 618 6.31 31.71 7.23
N ILE A 619 6.05 31.01 6.11
CA ILE A 619 6.56 29.66 5.88
C ILE A 619 7.52 29.67 4.70
N LEU A 620 8.75 29.24 4.95
CA LEU A 620 9.85 29.10 3.99
C LEU A 620 10.12 27.60 3.75
N GLY A 621 10.45 27.23 2.52
CA GLY A 621 10.73 25.84 2.15
C GLY A 621 11.32 25.73 0.77
N TYR A 622 11.31 24.54 0.21
CA TYR A 622 11.78 24.27 -1.15
C TYR A 622 10.88 24.94 -2.21
N GLU A 623 11.49 25.62 -3.19
CA GLU A 623 10.82 26.43 -4.21
C GLU A 623 11.19 26.01 -5.65
N ASP A 624 11.49 24.72 -5.87
CA ASP A 624 11.90 24.16 -7.19
C ASP A 624 13.13 24.86 -7.84
N GLN A 625 13.98 25.49 -7.01
CA GLN A 625 15.17 26.14 -7.49
C GLN A 625 16.27 25.13 -7.75
N ILE A 626 16.48 24.82 -9.03
CA ILE A 626 17.47 23.84 -9.46
C ILE A 626 18.89 24.39 -9.26
N SER A 627 19.66 23.73 -8.40
CA SER A 627 21.05 24.08 -8.15
C SER A 627 22.01 23.39 -9.10
N VAL A 628 22.92 24.13 -9.67
CA VAL A 628 24.02 23.61 -10.53
C VAL A 628 25.18 23.08 -9.69
N LYS A 629 25.41 23.65 -8.50
CA LYS A 629 26.62 23.37 -7.69
C LYS A 629 26.48 22.21 -6.73
N GLY A 630 25.25 21.78 -6.39
CA GLY A 630 24.98 20.60 -5.58
C GLY A 630 25.54 20.62 -4.16
N ASN A 631 25.78 21.81 -3.56
CA ASN A 631 26.15 21.91 -2.18
C ASN A 631 25.03 22.52 -1.34
N LEU A 632 24.96 22.12 -0.09
CA LEU A 632 23.91 22.51 0.85
C LEU A 632 23.70 24.04 0.92
N ASN A 633 24.78 24.81 1.11
CA ASN A 633 24.67 26.26 1.27
C ASN A 633 24.12 26.93 0.01
N SER A 634 24.52 26.47 -1.17
CA SER A 634 24.00 26.98 -2.45
C SER A 634 22.52 26.64 -2.62
N ASN A 635 22.12 25.42 -2.26
CA ASN A 635 20.73 24.98 -2.35
C ASN A 635 19.82 25.74 -1.33
N LEU A 636 20.32 25.98 -0.13
CA LEU A 636 19.59 26.78 0.86
C LEU A 636 19.43 28.23 0.40
N ALA A 637 20.50 28.85 -0.09
CA ALA A 637 20.47 30.24 -0.55
C ALA A 637 19.56 30.44 -1.78
N SER A 638 19.59 29.51 -2.76
CA SER A 638 18.69 29.60 -3.92
C SER A 638 17.19 29.42 -3.57
N ASN A 639 16.88 28.85 -2.42
CA ASN A 639 15.52 28.70 -1.91
C ASN A 639 15.18 29.70 -0.77
N ASN A 640 15.89 30.78 -0.63
CA ASN A 640 15.68 31.83 0.41
C ASN A 640 15.74 31.28 1.84
N LEU A 641 16.60 30.29 2.08
CA LEU A 641 16.77 29.60 3.37
C LEU A 641 18.18 29.81 3.96
N ALA A 642 18.97 30.73 3.42
CA ALA A 642 20.21 31.16 4.08
C ALA A 642 19.91 31.97 5.34
N VAL A 643 20.87 32.03 6.26
CA VAL A 643 20.73 32.77 7.54
C VAL A 643 20.30 34.20 7.31
N GLU A 644 20.88 34.86 6.30
CA GLU A 644 20.61 36.25 5.95
C GLU A 644 19.15 36.45 5.51
N ASP A 645 18.63 35.57 4.69
CA ASP A 645 17.25 35.60 4.18
C ASP A 645 16.26 35.46 5.35
N ILE A 646 16.49 34.47 6.23
CA ILE A 646 15.64 34.21 7.39
C ILE A 646 15.69 35.40 8.38
N LEU A 647 16.85 36.00 8.57
CA LEU A 647 16.99 37.20 9.41
C LEU A 647 16.23 38.41 8.85
N GLU A 648 16.25 38.60 7.51
CA GLU A 648 15.52 39.69 6.86
C GLU A 648 14.00 39.51 7.07
N VAL A 649 13.50 38.31 6.86
CA VAL A 649 12.08 37.96 7.09
C VAL A 649 11.72 38.16 8.58
N SER A 650 12.54 37.68 9.48
CA SER A 650 12.33 37.82 10.93
C SER A 650 12.26 39.28 11.37
N LYS A 651 13.21 40.11 10.90
CA LYS A 651 13.25 41.55 11.21
C LYS A 651 12.05 42.31 10.62
N LYS A 652 11.54 41.90 9.48
CA LYS A 652 10.31 42.45 8.88
C LYS A 652 9.08 42.18 9.75
N HIS A 653 8.93 40.96 10.28
CA HIS A 653 7.83 40.59 11.18
C HIS A 653 7.91 41.33 12.51
N LEU A 654 9.07 41.42 13.11
CA LEU A 654 9.31 42.19 14.35
C LEU A 654 8.91 43.67 14.21
N LYS A 655 9.28 44.35 13.11
CA LYS A 655 8.88 45.72 12.79
C LYS A 655 7.37 45.85 12.64
N ARG A 656 6.71 44.89 11.99
CA ARG A 656 5.26 44.86 11.78
C ARG A 656 4.51 44.71 13.11
N ASN A 657 4.99 43.88 14.01
CA ASN A 657 4.41 43.68 15.34
C ASN A 657 4.52 44.94 16.19
N ASN A 658 5.69 45.57 16.24
CA ASN A 658 5.86 46.87 16.93
C ASN A 658 4.93 47.96 16.39
N THR A 659 4.69 47.98 15.08
CA THR A 659 3.75 48.92 14.46
C THR A 659 2.29 48.57 14.80
N ARG A 660 1.91 47.30 14.89
CA ARG A 660 0.58 46.84 15.31
C ARG A 660 0.30 47.16 16.79
N VAL A 661 1.27 46.93 17.65
CA VAL A 661 1.20 47.28 19.07
C VAL A 661 1.03 48.79 19.24
N LEU A 662 1.84 49.62 18.57
CA LEU A 662 1.70 51.07 18.59
C LEU A 662 0.36 51.56 18.05
N ARG A 663 -0.19 50.93 17.01
CA ARG A 663 -1.54 51.25 16.49
C ARG A 663 -2.64 50.83 17.44
N LYS A 664 -2.54 49.67 18.14
CA LYS A 664 -3.48 49.24 19.19
C LYS A 664 -3.40 50.23 20.40
N TRP A 665 -2.23 50.60 20.83
CA TRP A 665 -2.00 51.59 21.88
C TRP A 665 -2.57 52.95 21.50
N ARG A 666 -2.30 53.45 20.30
CA ARG A 666 -2.93 54.71 19.80
C ARG A 666 -4.45 54.63 19.75
N LYS A 667 -5.02 53.50 19.26
CA LYS A 667 -6.47 53.32 19.27
C LYS A 667 -7.05 53.28 20.69
N TRP A 668 -6.39 52.61 21.61
CA TRP A 668 -6.77 52.52 23.02
C TRP A 668 -6.69 53.90 23.71
N ILE A 669 -5.58 54.62 23.50
CA ILE A 669 -5.41 56.00 23.97
C ILE A 669 -6.52 56.91 23.42
N ILE A 670 -6.80 56.85 22.11
CA ILE A 670 -7.86 57.67 21.49
C ILE A 670 -9.24 57.28 22.04
N MET A 671 -9.54 56.02 22.27
CA MET A 671 -10.80 55.59 22.87
C MET A 671 -10.93 55.95 24.35
N SER A 672 -9.82 55.83 25.13
CA SER A 672 -9.82 56.17 26.55
C SER A 672 -9.83 57.68 26.78
N PHE A 673 -9.06 58.46 26.04
CA PHE A 673 -9.03 59.92 26.14
C PHE A 673 -10.22 60.56 25.43
N GLY A 674 -10.68 60.02 24.31
CA GLY A 674 -11.87 60.49 23.62
C GLY A 674 -13.14 60.33 24.46
N LYS A 675 -13.31 59.22 25.19
CA LYS A 675 -14.42 59.09 26.16
C LYS A 675 -14.36 60.10 27.31
N ASN A 676 -13.17 60.38 27.82
CA ASN A 676 -12.99 61.37 28.91
C ASN A 676 -13.25 62.78 28.40
N ILE A 677 -12.89 63.14 27.17
CA ILE A 677 -13.18 64.46 26.59
C ILE A 677 -14.70 64.62 26.27
N ILE A 678 -15.34 63.55 25.82
CA ILE A 678 -16.82 63.57 25.55
C ILE A 678 -17.59 63.68 26.89
N ASN A 679 -17.13 63.05 27.95
CA ASN A 679 -17.76 63.19 29.27
C ASN A 679 -17.55 64.59 29.88
N LEU A 680 -16.39 65.19 29.73
CA LEU A 680 -16.10 66.56 30.14
C LEU A 680 -16.88 67.62 29.33
N LEU A 681 -17.26 67.31 28.08
CA LEU A 681 -18.08 68.20 27.26
C LEU A 681 -19.60 67.98 27.47
N LYS A 682 -20.00 66.94 28.19
CA LYS A 682 -21.41 66.70 28.58
C LYS A 682 -21.76 67.25 29.96
N GLU A 683 -20.74 67.59 30.76
CA GLU A 683 -20.90 68.21 32.09
C GLU A 683 -20.76 69.75 32.06
N LYS A 684 -20.63 70.34 30.90
CA LYS A 684 -20.82 71.77 30.65
C LYS A 684 -22.09 71.98 29.78
#